data_74ff9d596ca6be9083fe1a8ba5e20ab5
#
_entry.id   74ff9d596ca6be9083fe1a8ba5e20ab5
#
_cell.length_a   1.000
_cell.length_b   1.000
_cell.length_c   1.000
_cell.angle_alpha   90.00
_cell.angle_beta   90.00
_cell.angle_gamma   90.00
#
_symmetry.space_group_name_H-M   'P 1'
#
loop_
_entity.id
_entity.type
_entity.pdbx_description
1 polymer ?
#
loop_
_entity_poly.entity_id
_entity_poly.type
_entity_poly.pdbx_seq_one_letter_code
_entity_poly.pdbx_strand_id
1 'polypeptide(L)'
;NSKAINIALYHGAIKGSLVGSDFSLDHGEDDISVFKDFDYAMLGDIHRTQSLDLEDRVWYAGSTVQQNFGESELKGYLMWNIHSKDKHTVEKRLFRSLRPFITVELNQDGTLPERDVPRGSRLRLVSKYNLPVAKLKRACDYAQVKWSPHSVSFVNKAAHSSSDGSNGIVAGKSINMRDEKNQEKFLLQFLESKEIEQEIKDRVLELSRDYLKKVSDGSEVSRNVLWDIRKMTWNNLFNYGKGNTIDFTKINGLVGIFGKNYSGKSSIIDAALFGLFNTTSKGERKNVHIINQNKERASCHLEIAVGDDVYKIARSLEKTTSKSKGREVQSAKTELDFTKLTFGTQAESKNGDTRNNTDENIRKTFGTLEDFMMTSLAAQNDSFGFVNEGSTKRKEILAKFLDLQIFEQMHKLAKADSSEMRGVIKHLNSIDWEKKLARANSEYQEIIEDIAEQQSLCEKHTARLAVLKEEQQLIKDQVEAASQKEIDIDDVKIMLLNAQKSLSSNSKEMEELSTQITSKRSQIEDLTALLPDLLESSSRASSDLNDFQQIKDELAKMMKSLEKSQRQQKNLQSNIDMLHDHEYDPNCKFCCDNEFVRKAEEAKVTIVSVNDTVETLKSKVLDLKMKASLFNEDELKATVKNYEAQKNLLSSMQSEVRNMSLQWENCEGKVSLMEHRIKGCEADIAYYNDNIEAYENLTSLRRDLQAINKTVSLKEAEIKKCDAKVLEFMSEKGSAKRTIEEAEERIQQIKDAEKDYIAYDLFAQATHANGISYEVIKSMMPVINDEIQKILSSIVDFEVFFDNDGDKLEAYLQHPKYDPRPLSMGSGAEKTIASMAIRLALISVSSLPKPSWFILDEPATALDAEHMEGFTRLLQMIKAQFKTVLLITHLDSLKDIVDTTIEIDKIDGYAHVNL
;
A
#
# COMPACT_ATOMS: atom_id res chain seq x y z
N ASN A 1 27.46 -53.73 -6.79
CA ASN A 1 28.81 -53.91 -7.35
C ASN A 1 29.48 -52.55 -7.43
N SER A 2 30.48 -52.26 -6.59
CA SER A 2 31.09 -50.94 -6.46
C SER A 2 31.76 -50.39 -7.75
N LYS A 3 31.98 -51.26 -8.73
CA LYS A 3 32.58 -50.93 -10.02
C LYS A 3 31.58 -50.81 -11.17
N ALA A 4 30.35 -51.24 -10.98
CA ALA A 4 29.31 -51.14 -12.02
C ALA A 4 28.76 -49.73 -12.07
N ILE A 5 28.49 -49.23 -13.28
CA ILE A 5 27.74 -48.00 -13.50
C ILE A 5 26.25 -48.38 -13.45
N ASN A 6 25.51 -47.76 -12.56
CA ASN A 6 24.09 -47.94 -12.39
C ASN A 6 23.33 -46.82 -13.10
N ILE A 7 22.50 -47.19 -14.06
CA ILE A 7 21.71 -46.23 -14.85
C ILE A 7 20.24 -46.52 -14.57
N ALA A 8 19.52 -45.47 -14.09
CA ALA A 8 18.08 -45.51 -14.00
C ALA A 8 17.48 -45.22 -15.38
N LEU A 9 16.49 -46.04 -15.77
CA LEU A 9 15.55 -45.72 -16.86
C LEU A 9 14.19 -45.49 -16.24
N TYR A 10 13.65 -44.34 -16.42
CA TYR A 10 12.41 -43.92 -15.79
C TYR A 10 11.50 -43.23 -16.80
N HIS A 11 10.21 -43.55 -16.77
CA HIS A 11 9.19 -42.92 -17.58
C HIS A 11 8.09 -42.38 -16.70
N GLY A 12 8.12 -41.08 -16.46
CA GLY A 12 7.17 -40.36 -15.57
C GLY A 12 7.63 -38.96 -15.30
N ALA A 13 6.84 -38.17 -14.62
CA ALA A 13 7.09 -36.77 -14.36
C ALA A 13 7.80 -36.56 -13.04
N ILE A 14 8.97 -35.95 -13.06
CA ILE A 14 9.73 -35.54 -11.89
C ILE A 14 9.36 -34.09 -11.55
N LYS A 15 9.16 -33.86 -10.26
CA LYS A 15 8.88 -32.54 -9.70
C LYS A 15 9.92 -31.50 -10.14
N GLY A 16 9.43 -30.32 -10.53
CA GLY A 16 10.27 -29.23 -11.00
C GLY A 16 10.64 -29.28 -12.47
N SER A 17 10.25 -30.36 -13.20
CA SER A 17 10.45 -30.47 -14.63
C SER A 17 9.63 -29.42 -15.40
N LEU A 18 10.20 -28.91 -16.48
CA LEU A 18 9.53 -27.97 -17.36
C LEU A 18 8.79 -28.69 -18.48
N VAL A 19 7.50 -28.39 -18.65
CA VAL A 19 6.65 -28.89 -19.73
C VAL A 19 6.33 -27.76 -20.69
N GLY A 20 6.34 -28.01 -22.00
CA GLY A 20 6.09 -26.98 -23.01
C GLY A 20 7.15 -25.89 -23.03
N SER A 21 6.74 -24.64 -23.19
CA SER A 21 7.67 -23.51 -23.27
C SER A 21 8.29 -23.13 -21.95
N ASP A 22 7.54 -23.12 -20.82
CA ASP A 22 8.05 -22.73 -19.48
C ASP A 22 7.16 -23.14 -18.32
N PHE A 23 6.30 -24.13 -18.48
CA PHE A 23 5.43 -24.57 -17.41
C PHE A 23 6.19 -25.53 -16.49
N SER A 24 6.41 -25.14 -15.24
CA SER A 24 7.03 -26.01 -14.23
C SER A 24 5.99 -26.97 -13.64
N LEU A 25 6.31 -28.25 -13.60
CA LEU A 25 5.54 -29.25 -12.88
C LEU A 25 5.77 -29.09 -11.38
N ASP A 26 4.80 -28.50 -10.72
CA ASP A 26 4.86 -28.31 -9.27
C ASP A 26 4.69 -29.64 -8.50
N HIS A 27 4.11 -30.63 -9.15
CA HIS A 27 3.86 -31.96 -8.63
C HIS A 27 4.29 -33.00 -9.68
N GLY A 28 5.40 -33.64 -9.43
CA GLY A 28 5.85 -34.80 -10.18
C GLY A 28 5.36 -36.09 -9.56
N GLU A 29 5.41 -37.21 -10.31
CA GLU A 29 5.17 -38.54 -9.79
C GLU A 29 6.16 -38.85 -8.65
N ASP A 30 7.40 -38.40 -8.84
CA ASP A 30 8.50 -38.58 -7.89
C ASP A 30 9.33 -37.31 -7.76
N ASP A 31 10.14 -37.25 -6.75
CA ASP A 31 11.19 -36.23 -6.57
C ASP A 31 12.52 -36.71 -7.16
N ILE A 32 13.39 -35.81 -7.58
CA ILE A 32 14.70 -36.15 -8.16
C ILE A 32 15.55 -37.06 -7.22
N SER A 33 15.29 -37.02 -5.92
CA SER A 33 15.98 -37.84 -4.93
C SER A 33 15.80 -39.36 -5.10
N VAL A 34 14.80 -39.79 -5.87
CA VAL A 34 14.64 -41.23 -6.20
C VAL A 34 15.82 -41.78 -6.97
N PHE A 35 16.58 -40.94 -7.65
CA PHE A 35 17.76 -41.33 -8.43
C PHE A 35 19.07 -41.24 -7.67
N LYS A 36 19.09 -40.90 -6.39
CA LYS A 36 20.29 -40.73 -5.58
C LYS A 36 21.22 -41.98 -5.51
N ASP A 37 20.66 -43.15 -5.67
CA ASP A 37 21.39 -44.42 -5.62
C ASP A 37 21.87 -44.88 -7.00
N PHE A 38 21.60 -44.11 -8.05
CA PHE A 38 22.05 -44.35 -9.40
C PHE A 38 23.15 -43.35 -9.78
N ASP A 39 24.04 -43.78 -10.66
CA ASP A 39 25.13 -42.92 -11.16
C ASP A 39 24.57 -41.97 -12.25
N TYR A 40 23.60 -42.41 -13.03
CA TYR A 40 22.91 -41.63 -14.07
C TYR A 40 21.44 -42.01 -14.15
N ALA A 41 20.61 -41.05 -14.64
CA ALA A 41 19.20 -41.32 -14.92
C ALA A 41 18.80 -40.76 -16.30
N MET A 42 18.17 -41.64 -17.09
CA MET A 42 17.65 -41.32 -18.42
C MET A 42 16.13 -41.36 -18.35
N LEU A 43 15.51 -40.17 -18.54
CA LEU A 43 14.10 -39.98 -18.30
C LEU A 43 13.32 -39.82 -19.59
N GLY A 44 12.09 -40.35 -19.60
CA GLY A 44 11.07 -40.20 -20.63
C GLY A 44 9.81 -39.54 -20.07
N ASP A 45 8.76 -39.40 -20.88
CA ASP A 45 7.49 -38.75 -20.61
C ASP A 45 7.47 -37.24 -20.89
N ILE A 46 8.41 -36.47 -20.40
CA ILE A 46 8.49 -35.05 -20.66
C ILE A 46 9.10 -34.76 -22.02
N HIS A 47 8.34 -34.05 -22.87
CA HIS A 47 8.74 -33.76 -24.26
C HIS A 47 9.81 -32.66 -24.40
N ARG A 48 10.15 -31.98 -23.33
CA ARG A 48 11.22 -30.98 -23.29
C ARG A 48 12.55 -31.62 -22.90
N THR A 49 13.57 -31.50 -23.76
CA THR A 49 14.91 -31.94 -23.43
C THR A 49 15.55 -31.04 -22.40
N GLN A 50 15.81 -31.54 -21.21
CA GLN A 50 16.31 -30.79 -20.07
C GLN A 50 17.11 -31.66 -19.11
N SER A 51 18.14 -31.04 -18.49
CA SER A 51 18.80 -31.58 -17.30
C SER A 51 18.02 -31.16 -16.05
N LEU A 52 17.92 -32.03 -15.08
CA LEU A 52 17.28 -31.78 -13.80
C LEU A 52 18.27 -31.52 -12.67
N ASP A 53 19.56 -31.78 -12.89
CA ASP A 53 20.62 -31.61 -11.92
C ASP A 53 21.78 -30.77 -12.45
N LEU A 54 22.60 -30.24 -11.56
CA LEU A 54 23.74 -29.39 -11.91
C LEU A 54 24.95 -30.18 -12.49
N GLU A 55 24.96 -31.49 -12.31
CA GLU A 55 26.03 -32.37 -12.78
C GLU A 55 25.72 -33.03 -14.11
N ASP A 56 24.59 -32.72 -14.72
CA ASP A 56 24.10 -33.26 -15.97
C ASP A 56 23.98 -34.80 -15.99
N ARG A 57 23.65 -35.37 -14.82
CA ARG A 57 23.49 -36.82 -14.64
C ARG A 57 22.04 -37.30 -14.82
N VAL A 58 21.08 -36.40 -14.70
CA VAL A 58 19.63 -36.70 -14.77
C VAL A 58 19.01 -35.89 -15.90
N TRP A 59 18.60 -36.58 -16.95
CA TRP A 59 18.11 -35.91 -18.16
C TRP A 59 16.80 -36.49 -18.69
N TYR A 60 15.89 -35.60 -19.05
CA TYR A 60 14.83 -35.91 -20.00
C TYR A 60 15.34 -35.83 -21.42
N ALA A 61 15.18 -36.94 -22.17
CA ALA A 61 15.53 -36.98 -23.58
C ALA A 61 14.69 -36.06 -24.46
N GLY A 62 13.48 -35.73 -23.98
CA GLY A 62 12.47 -35.00 -24.74
C GLY A 62 11.77 -35.90 -25.76
N SER A 63 11.15 -35.32 -26.75
CA SER A 63 10.47 -36.05 -27.83
C SER A 63 11.18 -35.88 -29.18
N THR A 64 11.06 -36.86 -30.04
CA THR A 64 11.56 -36.80 -31.41
C THR A 64 10.60 -36.08 -32.36
N VAL A 65 9.34 -35.83 -31.95
CA VAL A 65 8.33 -35.18 -32.74
C VAL A 65 7.74 -34.01 -31.96
N GLN A 66 7.58 -32.87 -32.60
CA GLN A 66 6.88 -31.70 -32.05
C GLN A 66 5.38 -31.95 -32.13
N GLN A 67 4.66 -31.76 -31.04
CA GLN A 67 3.22 -32.01 -30.97
C GLN A 67 2.37 -30.72 -31.04
N ASN A 68 2.92 -29.57 -30.62
CA ASN A 68 2.21 -28.32 -30.58
C ASN A 68 3.13 -27.11 -30.73
N PHE A 69 2.54 -25.89 -30.81
CA PHE A 69 3.26 -24.63 -30.93
C PHE A 69 4.01 -24.18 -29.65
N GLY A 70 3.76 -24.79 -28.52
CA GLY A 70 4.44 -24.54 -27.26
C GLY A 70 5.74 -25.30 -27.10
N GLU A 71 6.03 -26.22 -27.99
CA GLU A 71 7.25 -27.01 -27.94
C GLU A 71 8.34 -26.42 -28.85
N SER A 72 9.60 -26.73 -28.54
CA SER A 72 10.76 -26.33 -29.38
C SER A 72 10.66 -26.88 -30.81
N GLU A 73 10.96 -26.04 -31.79
CA GLU A 73 11.04 -26.44 -33.19
C GLU A 73 12.08 -27.52 -33.47
N LEU A 74 13.13 -27.55 -32.66
CA LEU A 74 14.16 -28.56 -32.71
C LEU A 74 13.86 -29.65 -31.70
N LYS A 75 13.66 -30.85 -32.23
CA LYS A 75 13.45 -32.07 -31.49
C LYS A 75 14.64 -33.00 -31.65
N GLY A 76 14.72 -34.04 -30.88
CA GLY A 76 15.89 -34.92 -31.07
C GLY A 76 16.00 -36.00 -30.02
N TYR A 77 17.21 -36.43 -29.80
CA TYR A 77 17.56 -37.42 -28.81
C TYR A 77 18.89 -37.06 -28.14
N LEU A 78 19.14 -37.68 -27.01
CA LEU A 78 20.39 -37.51 -26.28
C LEU A 78 21.35 -38.67 -26.62
N MET A 79 22.57 -38.32 -26.93
CA MET A 79 23.67 -39.27 -27.03
C MET A 79 24.53 -39.16 -25.79
N TRP A 80 24.59 -40.26 -25.04
CA TRP A 80 25.35 -40.36 -23.83
C TRP A 80 26.67 -41.07 -24.10
N ASN A 81 27.80 -40.44 -23.72
CA ASN A 81 29.11 -41.08 -23.69
C ASN A 81 29.53 -41.19 -22.22
N ILE A 82 29.36 -42.35 -21.63
CA ILE A 82 29.62 -42.61 -20.23
C ILE A 82 30.96 -43.36 -20.11
N HIS A 83 31.94 -42.74 -19.51
CA HIS A 83 33.26 -43.26 -19.33
C HIS A 83 33.52 -43.88 -17.96
N SER A 84 32.90 -43.27 -16.92
CA SER A 84 32.99 -43.75 -15.54
C SER A 84 31.78 -43.19 -14.74
N LYS A 85 31.70 -43.50 -13.48
CA LYS A 85 30.67 -42.97 -12.60
C LYS A 85 30.67 -41.44 -12.49
N ASP A 86 31.82 -40.82 -12.67
CA ASP A 86 32.02 -39.37 -12.50
C ASP A 86 32.42 -38.68 -13.80
N LYS A 87 32.49 -39.39 -14.92
CA LYS A 87 32.89 -38.81 -16.19
C LYS A 87 31.97 -39.24 -17.30
N HIS A 88 31.22 -38.30 -17.82
CA HIS A 88 30.31 -38.51 -18.94
C HIS A 88 30.23 -37.23 -19.78
N THR A 89 29.61 -37.33 -20.94
CA THR A 89 29.17 -36.22 -21.76
C THR A 89 27.81 -36.56 -22.36
N VAL A 90 26.93 -35.58 -22.41
CA VAL A 90 25.60 -35.69 -23.02
C VAL A 90 25.53 -34.73 -24.20
N GLU A 91 25.35 -35.29 -25.37
CA GLU A 91 25.21 -34.52 -26.60
C GLU A 91 23.76 -34.54 -27.07
N LYS A 92 23.20 -33.36 -27.35
CA LYS A 92 21.89 -33.22 -27.98
C LYS A 92 21.98 -33.34 -29.47
N ARG A 93 21.40 -34.39 -30.06
CA ARG A 93 21.31 -34.57 -31.50
C ARG A 93 19.96 -34.09 -31.98
N LEU A 94 19.92 -32.83 -32.48
CA LEU A 94 18.71 -32.13 -32.83
C LEU A 94 18.40 -32.20 -34.30
N PHE A 95 17.13 -32.28 -34.66
CA PHE A 95 16.60 -32.21 -36.02
C PHE A 95 15.25 -31.54 -36.03
N ARG A 96 14.83 -31.04 -37.16
CA ARG A 96 13.46 -30.50 -37.33
C ARG A 96 12.49 -31.60 -37.71
N SER A 97 11.27 -31.50 -37.21
CA SER A 97 10.14 -32.31 -37.63
C SER A 97 9.84 -32.10 -39.11
N LEU A 98 9.33 -33.13 -39.81
CA LEU A 98 8.93 -33.03 -41.23
C LEU A 98 7.81 -31.99 -41.42
N ARG A 99 6.92 -31.80 -40.41
CA ARG A 99 5.85 -30.80 -40.40
C ARG A 99 5.88 -30.05 -39.08
N PRO A 100 6.88 -29.17 -38.88
CA PRO A 100 7.05 -28.49 -37.60
C PRO A 100 5.94 -27.51 -37.33
N PHE A 101 5.64 -27.33 -36.05
CA PHE A 101 4.85 -26.22 -35.56
C PHE A 101 5.77 -25.02 -35.42
N ILE A 102 5.54 -23.98 -36.20
CA ILE A 102 6.40 -22.79 -36.24
C ILE A 102 5.62 -21.55 -35.86
N THR A 103 6.10 -20.82 -34.89
CA THR A 103 5.59 -19.50 -34.54
C THR A 103 6.48 -18.43 -35.18
N VAL A 104 5.90 -17.52 -35.93
CA VAL A 104 6.58 -16.41 -36.60
C VAL A 104 6.00 -15.09 -36.09
N GLU A 105 6.87 -14.24 -35.55
CA GLU A 105 6.49 -12.88 -35.15
C GLU A 105 6.42 -11.98 -36.39
N LEU A 106 5.34 -11.23 -36.50
CA LEU A 106 5.17 -10.23 -37.56
C LEU A 106 5.96 -8.97 -37.24
N ASN A 107 6.44 -8.28 -38.28
CA ASN A 107 7.01 -6.96 -38.15
C ASN A 107 5.95 -5.94 -37.69
N GLN A 108 6.40 -4.75 -37.26
CA GLN A 108 5.54 -3.68 -36.76
C GLN A 108 4.46 -3.21 -37.78
N ASP A 109 4.76 -3.32 -39.06
CA ASP A 109 3.84 -2.98 -40.16
C ASP A 109 2.89 -4.12 -40.53
N GLY A 110 3.06 -5.30 -39.92
CA GLY A 110 2.28 -6.51 -40.21
C GLY A 110 2.86 -7.36 -41.35
N THR A 111 4.08 -7.06 -41.85
CA THR A 111 4.77 -7.87 -42.86
C THR A 111 5.44 -9.10 -42.22
N LEU A 112 5.69 -10.10 -43.03
CA LEU A 112 6.43 -11.30 -42.62
C LEU A 112 7.93 -10.97 -42.49
N PRO A 113 8.60 -11.45 -41.42
CA PRO A 113 10.07 -11.32 -41.31
C PRO A 113 10.79 -12.13 -42.35
N GLU A 114 12.07 -11.81 -42.58
CA GLU A 114 12.98 -12.69 -43.34
C GLU A 114 13.35 -13.89 -42.47
N ARG A 115 12.62 -14.98 -42.67
CA ARG A 115 12.84 -16.25 -41.97
C ARG A 115 12.63 -17.38 -42.97
N ASP A 116 13.44 -18.41 -42.84
CA ASP A 116 13.21 -19.67 -43.56
C ASP A 116 12.19 -20.50 -42.80
N VAL A 117 11.07 -20.86 -43.46
CA VAL A 117 10.01 -21.68 -42.91
C VAL A 117 9.86 -22.92 -43.79
N PRO A 118 10.07 -24.12 -43.28
CA PRO A 118 9.97 -25.35 -44.06
C PRO A 118 8.57 -25.52 -44.68
N ARG A 119 8.56 -25.97 -45.93
CA ARG A 119 7.31 -26.26 -46.63
C ARG A 119 6.53 -27.33 -45.90
N GLY A 120 5.18 -27.15 -45.81
CA GLY A 120 4.34 -28.11 -45.10
C GLY A 120 4.31 -27.95 -43.59
N SER A 121 4.99 -26.95 -43.01
CA SER A 121 4.89 -26.61 -41.56
C SER A 121 3.49 -26.25 -41.17
N ARG A 122 3.18 -26.40 -39.89
CA ARG A 122 2.02 -25.79 -39.24
C ARG A 122 2.45 -24.42 -38.70
N LEU A 123 1.89 -23.35 -39.25
CA LEU A 123 2.36 -21.98 -39.01
C LEU A 123 1.39 -21.19 -38.15
N ARG A 124 1.93 -20.53 -37.14
CA ARG A 124 1.22 -19.55 -36.35
C ARG A 124 1.93 -18.19 -36.44
N LEU A 125 1.25 -17.20 -37.02
CA LEU A 125 1.72 -15.82 -37.06
C LEU A 125 1.32 -15.09 -35.78
N VAL A 126 2.25 -14.38 -35.14
CA VAL A 126 2.02 -13.64 -33.92
C VAL A 126 2.36 -12.18 -34.12
N SER A 127 1.45 -11.30 -33.82
CA SER A 127 1.70 -9.87 -33.77
C SER A 127 1.86 -9.39 -32.33
N LYS A 128 2.93 -8.65 -32.05
CA LYS A 128 3.13 -7.89 -30.80
C LYS A 128 2.58 -6.46 -30.91
N TYR A 129 2.10 -6.08 -32.09
CA TYR A 129 1.61 -4.74 -32.40
C TYR A 129 0.12 -4.79 -32.67
N ASN A 130 -0.62 -3.75 -32.26
CA ASN A 130 -2.06 -3.69 -32.49
C ASN A 130 -2.37 -3.52 -33.99
N LEU A 131 -2.39 -4.63 -34.69
CA LEU A 131 -2.67 -4.66 -36.12
C LEU A 131 -4.14 -4.97 -36.39
N PRO A 132 -4.77 -4.27 -37.35
CA PRO A 132 -6.11 -4.62 -37.80
C PRO A 132 -6.18 -6.07 -38.28
N VAL A 133 -7.25 -6.78 -37.94
CA VAL A 133 -7.47 -8.18 -38.34
C VAL A 133 -7.34 -8.39 -39.87
N ALA A 134 -7.75 -7.37 -40.64
CA ALA A 134 -7.57 -7.40 -42.11
C ALA A 134 -6.09 -7.46 -42.54
N LYS A 135 -5.16 -6.85 -41.79
CA LYS A 135 -3.71 -6.97 -42.06
C LYS A 135 -3.17 -8.34 -41.69
N LEU A 136 -3.64 -8.88 -40.56
CA LEU A 136 -3.28 -10.23 -40.11
C LEU A 136 -3.77 -11.30 -41.10
N LYS A 137 -5.01 -11.18 -41.58
CA LYS A 137 -5.52 -12.07 -42.63
C LYS A 137 -4.65 -12.00 -43.88
N ARG A 138 -4.28 -10.79 -44.34
CA ARG A 138 -3.37 -10.62 -45.50
C ARG A 138 -2.00 -11.24 -45.24
N ALA A 139 -1.46 -11.14 -44.04
CA ALA A 139 -0.22 -11.79 -43.66
C ALA A 139 -0.34 -13.32 -43.75
N CYS A 140 -1.46 -13.90 -43.30
CA CYS A 140 -1.74 -15.34 -43.48
C CYS A 140 -1.79 -15.75 -44.95
N ASP A 141 -2.51 -15.01 -45.77
CA ASP A 141 -2.63 -15.30 -47.23
C ASP A 141 -1.24 -15.22 -47.89
N TYR A 142 -0.45 -14.22 -47.54
CA TYR A 142 0.91 -14.07 -48.06
C TYR A 142 1.86 -15.17 -47.54
N ALA A 143 1.75 -15.58 -46.29
CA ALA A 143 2.49 -16.70 -45.70
C ALA A 143 2.13 -18.03 -46.42
N GLN A 144 0.84 -18.23 -46.75
CA GLN A 144 0.38 -19.39 -47.49
C GLN A 144 1.04 -19.50 -48.87
N VAL A 145 1.21 -18.36 -49.56
CA VAL A 145 1.89 -18.32 -50.85
C VAL A 145 3.38 -18.47 -50.71
N LYS A 146 4.01 -17.75 -49.76
CA LYS A 146 5.46 -17.68 -49.60
C LYS A 146 6.09 -18.99 -49.13
N TRP A 147 5.45 -19.63 -48.12
CA TRP A 147 6.05 -20.80 -47.44
C TRP A 147 5.30 -22.11 -47.69
N SER A 148 4.11 -22.07 -48.33
CA SER A 148 3.30 -23.27 -48.58
C SER A 148 3.13 -24.14 -47.32
N PRO A 149 2.72 -23.59 -46.17
CA PRO A 149 2.55 -24.36 -44.96
C PRO A 149 1.33 -25.31 -45.07
N HIS A 150 1.28 -26.34 -44.23
CA HIS A 150 0.11 -27.20 -44.09
C HIS A 150 -1.10 -26.46 -43.54
N SER A 151 -0.90 -25.59 -42.55
CA SER A 151 -1.93 -24.74 -41.98
C SER A 151 -1.32 -23.40 -41.53
N VAL A 152 -2.12 -22.32 -41.54
CA VAL A 152 -1.74 -20.99 -41.06
C VAL A 152 -2.81 -20.48 -40.12
N SER A 153 -2.41 -20.04 -38.96
CA SER A 153 -3.24 -19.33 -37.98
C SER A 153 -2.56 -18.03 -37.59
N PHE A 154 -3.27 -17.11 -36.94
CA PHE A 154 -2.65 -15.91 -36.39
C PHE A 154 -3.15 -15.58 -34.98
N VAL A 155 -2.29 -14.91 -34.21
CA VAL A 155 -2.54 -14.39 -32.87
C VAL A 155 -2.14 -12.93 -32.83
N ASN A 156 -3.03 -12.06 -32.40
CA ASN A 156 -2.74 -10.65 -32.20
C ASN A 156 -2.51 -10.37 -30.72
N LYS A 157 -1.28 -10.59 -30.22
CA LYS A 157 -0.95 -10.35 -28.81
C LYS A 157 -1.09 -8.89 -28.39
N ALA A 158 -0.98 -7.93 -29.31
CA ALA A 158 -1.13 -6.52 -29.01
C ALA A 158 -2.60 -6.09 -28.90
N ALA A 159 -3.52 -6.79 -29.56
CA ALA A 159 -4.95 -6.57 -29.35
C ALA A 159 -5.34 -6.92 -27.90
N HIS A 160 -4.55 -7.74 -27.23
CA HIS A 160 -4.72 -8.18 -25.86
C HIS A 160 -3.90 -7.36 -24.86
N SER A 161 -2.95 -6.53 -25.35
CA SER A 161 -2.08 -5.67 -24.55
C SER A 161 -2.31 -4.18 -24.84
N SER A 162 -3.53 -3.77 -25.20
CA SER A 162 -3.86 -2.36 -25.39
C SER A 162 -3.93 -1.64 -24.04
N SER A 163 -2.79 -1.31 -23.50
CA SER A 163 -2.64 -0.18 -22.58
C SER A 163 -1.19 0.25 -22.57
N ASP A 164 -1.02 1.55 -22.71
CA ASP A 164 0.22 2.31 -22.62
C ASP A 164 1.30 1.73 -21.71
N GLY A 165 2.50 1.74 -22.22
CA GLY A 165 3.80 1.75 -21.58
C GLY A 165 3.86 1.63 -20.06
N SER A 166 3.60 0.47 -19.48
CA SER A 166 4.07 0.18 -18.14
C SER A 166 5.32 -0.69 -18.21
N ASN A 167 6.45 -0.06 -18.00
CA ASN A 167 7.73 -0.70 -17.84
C ASN A 167 7.70 -1.82 -16.80
N GLY A 168 7.96 -3.03 -17.26
CA GLY A 168 8.75 -4.00 -16.50
C GLY A 168 8.07 -4.73 -15.36
N ILE A 169 7.02 -5.49 -15.64
CA ILE A 169 6.69 -6.65 -14.80
C ILE A 169 7.28 -7.88 -15.49
N VAL A 170 8.27 -8.48 -14.84
CA VAL A 170 8.91 -9.71 -15.32
C VAL A 170 7.85 -10.80 -15.36
N ALA A 171 7.59 -11.32 -16.57
CA ALA A 171 6.65 -12.42 -16.78
C ALA A 171 7.02 -13.61 -15.89
N GLY A 172 6.08 -14.12 -15.12
CA GLY A 172 6.20 -15.39 -14.42
C GLY A 172 6.12 -15.38 -12.90
N LYS A 173 5.77 -14.24 -12.24
CA LYS A 173 5.69 -14.19 -10.78
C LYS A 173 4.36 -13.65 -10.30
N SER A 174 3.74 -14.38 -9.40
CA SER A 174 2.60 -13.89 -8.63
C SER A 174 3.04 -12.63 -7.87
N ILE A 175 2.36 -11.51 -8.16
CA ILE A 175 2.62 -10.25 -7.46
C ILE A 175 1.94 -10.36 -6.09
N ASN A 176 2.74 -10.44 -5.04
CA ASN A 176 2.19 -10.38 -3.69
C ASN A 176 1.77 -8.94 -3.36
N MET A 177 0.45 -8.69 -3.40
CA MET A 177 -0.13 -7.36 -3.12
C MET A 177 -0.28 -7.06 -1.62
N ARG A 178 0.09 -7.98 -0.74
CA ARG A 178 0.27 -7.74 0.69
C ARG A 178 1.66 -7.25 1.04
N ASP A 179 2.57 -7.29 0.08
CA ASP A 179 3.88 -6.69 0.21
C ASP A 179 3.78 -5.18 0.00
N GLU A 180 4.19 -4.45 1.01
CA GLU A 180 4.21 -2.99 1.07
C GLU A 180 4.80 -2.34 -0.19
N LYS A 181 5.90 -2.90 -0.71
CA LYS A 181 6.56 -2.35 -1.90
C LYS A 181 5.78 -2.49 -3.19
N ASN A 182 5.10 -3.62 -3.35
CA ASN A 182 4.28 -3.79 -4.53
C ASN A 182 3.11 -2.81 -4.50
N GLN A 183 2.51 -2.61 -3.32
CA GLN A 183 1.46 -1.61 -3.14
C GLN A 183 1.97 -0.19 -3.41
N GLU A 184 3.13 0.16 -2.84
CA GLU A 184 3.74 1.47 -3.07
C GLU A 184 4.03 1.74 -4.54
N LYS A 185 4.53 0.74 -5.27
CA LYS A 185 4.79 0.88 -6.70
C LYS A 185 3.53 1.24 -7.48
N PHE A 186 2.44 0.51 -7.29
CA PHE A 186 1.18 0.77 -7.99
C PHE A 186 0.52 2.06 -7.50
N LEU A 187 0.66 2.38 -6.23
CA LEU A 187 0.17 3.62 -5.65
C LEU A 187 0.92 4.83 -6.23
N LEU A 188 2.24 4.75 -6.34
CA LEU A 188 3.04 5.79 -6.98
C LEU A 188 2.66 5.97 -8.45
N GLN A 189 2.50 4.89 -9.21
CA GLN A 189 2.03 4.96 -10.60
C GLN A 189 0.65 5.63 -10.71
N PHE A 190 -0.26 5.33 -9.79
CA PHE A 190 -1.57 5.98 -9.73
C PHE A 190 -1.46 7.48 -9.43
N LEU A 191 -0.54 7.86 -8.53
CA LEU A 191 -0.32 9.24 -8.12
C LEU A 191 0.48 10.06 -9.16
N GLU A 192 1.37 9.42 -9.95
CA GLU A 192 2.13 10.08 -11.01
C GLU A 192 1.24 10.64 -12.12
N SER A 193 0.10 10.00 -12.37
CA SER A 193 -0.90 10.48 -13.32
C SER A 193 -1.61 11.78 -12.89
N LYS A 194 -1.37 12.23 -11.66
CA LYS A 194 -2.00 13.39 -11.03
C LYS A 194 -0.91 14.38 -10.61
N GLU A 195 -1.10 15.66 -10.91
CA GLU A 195 -0.21 16.72 -10.43
C GLU A 195 -0.46 16.98 -8.95
N ILE A 196 0.29 16.31 -8.08
CA ILE A 196 0.10 16.32 -6.62
C ILE A 196 1.42 16.72 -5.95
N GLU A 197 1.35 17.54 -4.91
CA GLU A 197 2.48 17.90 -4.07
C GLU A 197 3.14 16.68 -3.43
N GLN A 198 4.47 16.71 -3.29
CA GLN A 198 5.23 15.57 -2.76
C GLN A 198 4.81 15.20 -1.33
N GLU A 199 4.51 16.20 -0.49
CA GLU A 199 4.05 16.00 0.89
C GLU A 199 2.76 15.17 0.96
N ILE A 200 1.81 15.42 0.07
CA ILE A 200 0.56 14.65 -0.02
C ILE A 200 0.84 13.21 -0.52
N LYS A 201 1.76 13.04 -1.48
CA LYS A 201 2.17 11.71 -1.94
C LYS A 201 2.76 10.88 -0.80
N ASP A 202 3.65 11.48 -0.03
CA ASP A 202 4.30 10.84 1.10
C ASP A 202 3.27 10.44 2.17
N ARG A 203 2.28 11.30 2.42
CA ARG A 203 1.17 11.02 3.34
C ARG A 203 0.28 9.87 2.84
N VAL A 204 -0.02 9.81 1.54
CA VAL A 204 -0.77 8.70 0.93
C VAL A 204 -0.02 7.38 1.08
N LEU A 205 1.31 7.38 0.93
CA LEU A 205 2.14 6.20 1.15
C LEU A 205 2.15 5.77 2.62
N GLU A 206 2.20 6.71 3.55
CA GLU A 206 2.07 6.44 4.98
C GLU A 206 0.72 5.79 5.32
N LEU A 207 -0.37 6.35 4.82
CA LEU A 207 -1.71 5.78 4.96
C LEU A 207 -1.78 4.36 4.43
N SER A 208 -1.16 4.09 3.28
CA SER A 208 -1.09 2.73 2.73
C SER A 208 -0.47 1.74 3.70
N ARG A 209 0.62 2.11 4.35
CA ARG A 209 1.30 1.28 5.36
C ARG A 209 0.44 1.03 6.59
N ASP A 210 -0.19 2.09 7.08
CA ASP A 210 -1.03 2.01 8.28
C ASP A 210 -2.26 1.14 8.05
N TYR A 211 -2.93 1.31 6.90
CA TYR A 211 -4.09 0.48 6.56
C TYR A 211 -3.68 -0.95 6.24
N LEU A 212 -2.53 -1.16 5.61
CA LEU A 212 -2.02 -2.50 5.38
C LEU A 212 -1.83 -3.26 6.69
N LYS A 213 -1.28 -2.61 7.72
CA LYS A 213 -1.17 -3.22 9.06
C LYS A 213 -2.54 -3.53 9.65
N LYS A 214 -3.46 -2.55 9.67
CA LYS A 214 -4.81 -2.72 10.22
C LYS A 214 -5.56 -3.89 9.56
N VAL A 215 -5.44 -4.03 8.25
CA VAL A 215 -6.09 -5.09 7.48
C VAL A 215 -5.36 -6.42 7.64
N SER A 216 -4.03 -6.42 7.69
CA SER A 216 -3.22 -7.64 7.86
C SER A 216 -3.41 -8.27 9.23
N ASP A 217 -3.54 -7.47 10.28
CA ASP A 217 -3.80 -7.96 11.65
C ASP A 217 -5.20 -8.57 11.80
N GLY A 218 -6.16 -8.18 10.95
CA GLY A 218 -7.54 -8.68 10.97
C GLY A 218 -7.83 -9.85 10.03
N SER A 219 -6.98 -10.15 9.04
CA SER A 219 -7.21 -11.16 8.01
C SER A 219 -6.06 -12.15 7.91
N GLU A 220 -5.93 -13.04 8.89
CA GLU A 220 -4.89 -14.07 8.93
C GLU A 220 -5.25 -15.34 8.13
N VAL A 221 -5.78 -15.25 6.93
CA VAL A 221 -5.80 -16.41 6.05
C VAL A 221 -4.40 -16.60 5.50
N SER A 222 -3.76 -17.73 5.82
CA SER A 222 -2.45 -18.10 5.29
C SER A 222 -2.48 -18.09 3.75
N ARG A 223 -1.55 -17.38 3.12
CA ARG A 223 -1.43 -17.33 1.65
C ARG A 223 -0.29 -18.24 1.20
N ASN A 224 -0.36 -18.68 -0.07
CA ASN A 224 0.60 -19.62 -0.65
C ASN A 224 0.74 -20.91 0.15
N VAL A 225 -0.37 -21.35 0.74
CA VAL A 225 -0.44 -22.61 1.51
C VAL A 225 -0.94 -23.73 0.61
N LEU A 226 -0.11 -24.75 0.45
CA LEU A 226 -0.51 -26.00 -0.15
C LEU A 226 -0.82 -27.02 0.96
N TRP A 227 -2.00 -27.61 0.90
CA TRP A 227 -2.42 -28.60 1.86
C TRP A 227 -3.00 -29.85 1.19
N ASP A 228 -2.84 -31.00 1.82
CA ASP A 228 -3.24 -32.31 1.28
C ASP A 228 -4.12 -33.06 2.25
N ILE A 229 -5.31 -33.48 1.83
CA ILE A 229 -6.12 -34.41 2.63
C ILE A 229 -5.51 -35.78 2.49
N ARG A 230 -4.94 -36.28 3.58
CA ARG A 230 -4.35 -37.62 3.65
C ARG A 230 -5.40 -38.71 3.83
N LYS A 231 -6.41 -38.41 4.67
CA LYS A 231 -7.46 -39.36 4.98
C LYS A 231 -8.76 -38.66 5.32
N MET A 232 -9.84 -39.18 4.81
CA MET A 232 -11.19 -38.74 5.14
C MET A 232 -12.01 -39.95 5.61
N THR A 233 -12.64 -39.83 6.76
CA THR A 233 -13.55 -40.82 7.31
C THR A 233 -14.86 -40.17 7.70
N TRP A 234 -15.98 -40.73 7.26
CA TRP A 234 -17.28 -40.16 7.59
C TRP A 234 -18.33 -41.22 7.88
N ASN A 235 -19.30 -40.87 8.69
CA ASN A 235 -20.39 -41.73 9.09
C ASN A 235 -21.71 -40.98 9.01
N ASN A 236 -22.70 -41.59 8.42
CA ASN A 236 -24.09 -41.15 8.38
C ASN A 236 -24.30 -39.73 7.82
N LEU A 237 -23.44 -39.28 6.94
CA LEU A 237 -23.62 -38.03 6.23
C LEU A 237 -24.41 -38.26 4.95
N PHE A 238 -25.38 -37.39 4.68
CA PHE A 238 -26.24 -37.46 3.48
C PHE A 238 -26.90 -38.86 3.31
N ASN A 239 -26.60 -39.53 2.22
CA ASN A 239 -27.11 -40.89 1.95
C ASN A 239 -26.12 -42.01 2.36
N TYR A 240 -24.97 -41.65 2.93
CA TYR A 240 -23.98 -42.62 3.41
C TYR A 240 -24.37 -43.24 4.74
N GLY A 241 -23.93 -44.53 4.91
CA GLY A 241 -24.00 -45.25 6.17
C GLY A 241 -22.77 -45.03 7.06
N LYS A 242 -22.49 -45.99 7.94
CA LYS A 242 -21.30 -45.99 8.79
C LYS A 242 -20.08 -46.57 8.05
N GLY A 243 -18.87 -46.18 8.47
CA GLY A 243 -17.60 -46.82 8.11
C GLY A 243 -17.04 -46.42 6.74
N ASN A 244 -17.40 -45.24 6.19
CA ASN A 244 -16.84 -44.81 4.94
C ASN A 244 -15.47 -44.15 5.17
N THR A 245 -14.48 -44.59 4.41
CA THR A 245 -13.10 -44.09 4.53
C THR A 245 -12.46 -44.03 3.15
N ILE A 246 -11.77 -42.92 2.86
CA ILE A 246 -10.87 -42.80 1.73
C ILE A 246 -9.49 -42.42 2.27
N ASP A 247 -8.50 -43.22 1.93
CA ASP A 247 -7.09 -43.00 2.26
C ASP A 247 -6.36 -42.48 1.01
N PHE A 248 -6.24 -41.15 0.92
CA PHE A 248 -5.63 -40.50 -0.22
C PHE A 248 -4.10 -40.61 -0.27
N THR A 249 -3.48 -41.19 0.77
CA THR A 249 -2.04 -41.53 0.71
C THR A 249 -1.76 -42.70 -0.22
N LYS A 250 -2.80 -43.49 -0.53
CA LYS A 250 -2.72 -44.65 -1.42
C LYS A 250 -3.26 -44.40 -2.82
N ILE A 251 -3.77 -43.17 -3.06
CA ILE A 251 -4.49 -42.83 -4.28
C ILE A 251 -3.86 -41.57 -4.86
N ASN A 252 -3.28 -41.67 -6.06
CA ASN A 252 -2.63 -40.57 -6.75
C ASN A 252 -3.12 -40.51 -8.19
N GLY A 253 -2.92 -39.37 -8.84
CA GLY A 253 -3.25 -39.16 -10.25
C GLY A 253 -4.73 -38.91 -10.50
N LEU A 254 -5.24 -39.40 -11.63
CA LEU A 254 -6.63 -39.23 -12.04
C LEU A 254 -7.51 -40.34 -11.44
N VAL A 255 -8.38 -39.97 -10.52
CA VAL A 255 -9.25 -40.87 -9.77
C VAL A 255 -10.69 -40.72 -10.21
N GLY A 256 -11.25 -41.73 -10.81
CA GLY A 256 -12.64 -41.78 -11.23
C GLY A 256 -13.57 -42.19 -10.08
N ILE A 257 -14.60 -41.39 -9.81
CA ILE A 257 -15.68 -41.75 -8.88
C ILE A 257 -16.89 -42.15 -9.68
N PHE A 258 -17.18 -43.45 -9.67
CA PHE A 258 -18.23 -44.05 -10.45
C PHE A 258 -19.36 -44.54 -9.54
N GLY A 259 -20.55 -44.67 -10.11
CA GLY A 259 -21.74 -45.16 -9.43
C GLY A 259 -22.99 -44.71 -10.13
N LYS A 260 -24.11 -45.37 -9.85
CA LYS A 260 -25.43 -45.05 -10.41
C LYS A 260 -25.84 -43.62 -10.03
N ASN A 261 -26.70 -42.99 -10.80
CA ASN A 261 -27.29 -41.71 -10.42
C ASN A 261 -27.98 -41.81 -9.06
N TYR A 262 -27.86 -40.79 -8.23
CA TYR A 262 -28.33 -40.78 -6.84
C TYR A 262 -27.60 -41.77 -5.90
N SER A 263 -26.45 -42.31 -6.29
CA SER A 263 -25.65 -43.17 -5.40
C SER A 263 -24.93 -42.37 -4.31
N GLY A 264 -24.67 -41.07 -4.52
CA GLY A 264 -23.95 -40.25 -3.54
C GLY A 264 -22.57 -39.79 -4.02
N LYS A 265 -22.28 -39.90 -5.33
CA LYS A 265 -20.98 -39.46 -5.90
C LYS A 265 -20.56 -38.07 -5.43
N SER A 266 -21.39 -37.05 -5.72
CA SER A 266 -21.09 -35.67 -5.31
C SER A 266 -21.15 -35.41 -3.80
N SER A 267 -21.84 -36.30 -3.04
CA SER A 267 -21.90 -36.22 -1.57
C SER A 267 -20.57 -36.52 -0.89
N ILE A 268 -19.59 -37.10 -1.59
CA ILE A 268 -18.20 -37.25 -1.10
C ILE A 268 -17.57 -35.86 -0.96
N ILE A 269 -17.77 -35.02 -1.97
CA ILE A 269 -17.27 -33.62 -1.95
C ILE A 269 -17.93 -32.88 -0.79
N ASP A 270 -19.26 -33.01 -0.66
CA ASP A 270 -20.02 -32.38 0.41
C ASP A 270 -19.59 -32.85 1.79
N ALA A 271 -19.17 -34.10 1.95
CA ALA A 271 -18.61 -34.61 3.20
C ALA A 271 -17.27 -33.93 3.54
N ALA A 272 -16.41 -33.73 2.56
CA ALA A 272 -15.16 -32.99 2.75
C ALA A 272 -15.42 -31.52 3.09
N LEU A 273 -16.33 -30.84 2.36
CA LEU A 273 -16.73 -29.46 2.62
C LEU A 273 -17.40 -29.29 3.99
N PHE A 274 -18.20 -30.26 4.41
CA PHE A 274 -18.77 -30.25 5.75
C PHE A 274 -17.66 -30.36 6.81
N GLY A 275 -16.73 -31.29 6.63
CA GLY A 275 -15.60 -31.44 7.54
C GLY A 275 -14.79 -30.19 7.70
N LEU A 276 -14.43 -29.55 6.59
CA LEU A 276 -13.64 -28.32 6.55
C LEU A 276 -14.44 -27.08 6.98
N PHE A 277 -15.56 -26.81 6.30
CA PHE A 277 -16.22 -25.50 6.33
C PHE A 277 -17.63 -25.52 6.94
N ASN A 278 -18.10 -26.66 7.45
CA ASN A 278 -19.45 -26.83 8.01
C ASN A 278 -20.57 -26.45 7.03
N THR A 279 -20.41 -26.78 5.75
CA THR A 279 -21.37 -26.48 4.69
C THR A 279 -21.28 -27.52 3.58
N THR A 280 -22.06 -27.35 2.51
CA THR A 280 -22.04 -28.18 1.31
C THR A 280 -21.75 -27.33 0.07
N SER A 281 -21.48 -27.98 -1.06
CA SER A 281 -21.31 -27.31 -2.37
C SER A 281 -22.53 -26.48 -2.79
N LYS A 282 -23.70 -26.82 -2.30
CA LYS A 282 -24.98 -26.13 -2.55
C LYS A 282 -25.31 -25.06 -1.50
N GLY A 283 -24.41 -24.82 -0.53
CA GLY A 283 -24.61 -23.79 0.49
C GLY A 283 -25.63 -24.15 1.57
N GLU A 284 -25.91 -25.44 1.82
CA GLU A 284 -26.84 -25.84 2.88
C GLU A 284 -26.31 -25.41 4.24
N ARG A 285 -27.09 -24.66 4.98
CA ARG A 285 -26.75 -24.09 6.29
C ARG A 285 -27.38 -24.81 7.47
N LYS A 286 -28.39 -25.66 7.22
CA LYS A 286 -29.04 -26.41 8.30
C LYS A 286 -28.40 -27.76 8.47
N ASN A 287 -27.57 -27.89 9.46
CA ASN A 287 -26.81 -29.12 9.75
C ASN A 287 -27.71 -30.37 9.94
N VAL A 288 -28.98 -30.19 10.28
CA VAL A 288 -29.93 -31.34 10.38
C VAL A 288 -30.13 -32.01 9.01
N HIS A 289 -29.99 -31.31 7.90
CA HIS A 289 -30.12 -31.87 6.55
C HIS A 289 -28.86 -32.60 6.07
N ILE A 290 -27.73 -32.39 6.74
CA ILE A 290 -26.47 -33.07 6.45
C ILE A 290 -26.47 -34.49 7.09
N ILE A 291 -27.15 -34.63 8.21
CA ILE A 291 -27.32 -35.94 8.87
C ILE A 291 -28.24 -36.82 8.03
N ASN A 292 -27.86 -38.07 7.80
CA ASN A 292 -28.72 -39.04 7.13
C ASN A 292 -30.11 -39.06 7.79
N GLN A 293 -31.18 -39.07 6.97
CA GLN A 293 -32.54 -38.94 7.49
C GLN A 293 -32.89 -40.00 8.54
N ASN A 294 -32.37 -41.21 8.37
CA ASN A 294 -32.60 -42.39 9.23
C ASN A 294 -31.61 -42.47 10.39
N LYS A 295 -30.80 -41.48 10.64
CA LYS A 295 -29.77 -41.50 11.68
C LYS A 295 -29.87 -40.28 12.58
N GLU A 296 -29.49 -40.45 13.83
CA GLU A 296 -29.48 -39.40 14.84
C GLU A 296 -28.13 -38.69 14.94
N ARG A 297 -27.05 -39.35 14.56
CA ARG A 297 -25.69 -38.81 14.65
C ARG A 297 -24.93 -39.02 13.33
N ALA A 298 -24.14 -38.03 13.00
CA ALA A 298 -23.21 -38.06 11.86
C ALA A 298 -21.84 -37.50 12.25
N SER A 299 -20.80 -37.95 11.57
CA SER A 299 -19.43 -37.43 11.82
C SER A 299 -18.60 -37.40 10.56
N CYS A 300 -17.64 -36.50 10.56
CA CYS A 300 -16.57 -36.41 9.57
C CYS A 300 -15.24 -36.18 10.27
N HIS A 301 -14.23 -36.94 9.89
CA HIS A 301 -12.86 -36.80 10.37
C HIS A 301 -11.95 -36.63 9.17
N LEU A 302 -11.14 -35.58 9.19
CA LEU A 302 -10.16 -35.27 8.16
C LEU A 302 -8.76 -35.27 8.77
N GLU A 303 -7.83 -35.88 8.07
CA GLU A 303 -6.40 -35.78 8.32
C GLU A 303 -5.78 -35.00 7.14
N ILE A 304 -5.18 -33.86 7.43
CA ILE A 304 -4.71 -32.90 6.42
C ILE A 304 -3.24 -32.61 6.69
N ALA A 305 -2.40 -32.74 5.67
CA ALA A 305 -0.99 -32.39 5.75
C ALA A 305 -0.77 -30.97 5.26
N VAL A 306 0.09 -30.24 5.94
CA VAL A 306 0.63 -28.95 5.55
C VAL A 306 2.13 -29.00 5.81
N GLY A 307 2.91 -29.26 4.80
CA GLY A 307 4.32 -29.54 5.00
C GLY A 307 4.50 -30.81 5.83
N ASP A 308 5.33 -30.74 6.87
CA ASP A 308 5.60 -31.84 7.79
C ASP A 308 4.53 -31.99 8.89
N ASP A 309 3.64 -31.02 8.99
CA ASP A 309 2.58 -31.00 9.99
C ASP A 309 1.33 -31.73 9.51
N VAL A 310 0.68 -32.42 10.40
CA VAL A 310 -0.61 -33.08 10.16
C VAL A 310 -1.68 -32.44 11.04
N TYR A 311 -2.72 -31.99 10.42
CA TYR A 311 -3.89 -31.43 11.12
C TYR A 311 -5.01 -32.46 11.12
N LYS A 312 -5.69 -32.57 12.24
CA LYS A 312 -6.88 -33.42 12.40
C LYS A 312 -8.08 -32.54 12.69
N ILE A 313 -9.11 -32.66 11.88
CA ILE A 313 -10.41 -32.03 12.09
C ILE A 313 -11.43 -33.12 12.35
N ALA A 314 -12.07 -33.10 13.50
CA ALA A 314 -13.16 -34.00 13.85
C ALA A 314 -14.44 -33.18 14.05
N ARG A 315 -15.44 -33.40 13.20
CA ARG A 315 -16.71 -32.72 13.27
C ARG A 315 -17.84 -33.73 13.43
N SER A 316 -18.65 -33.55 14.46
CA SER A 316 -19.79 -34.42 14.71
C SER A 316 -21.10 -33.63 14.79
N LEU A 317 -22.18 -34.28 14.40
CA LEU A 317 -23.54 -33.75 14.44
C LEU A 317 -24.43 -34.68 15.24
N GLU A 318 -25.29 -34.12 16.03
CA GLU A 318 -26.35 -34.83 16.74
C GLU A 318 -27.69 -34.10 16.56
N LYS A 319 -28.73 -34.84 16.11
CA LYS A 319 -30.07 -34.27 15.96
C LYS A 319 -30.62 -33.90 17.32
N THR A 320 -31.20 -32.73 17.42
CA THR A 320 -31.88 -32.23 18.61
C THR A 320 -33.27 -31.75 18.22
N THR A 321 -34.28 -32.16 19.01
CA THR A 321 -35.64 -31.72 18.82
C THR A 321 -36.00 -30.73 19.92
N SER A 322 -36.42 -29.51 19.51
CA SER A 322 -36.86 -28.49 20.42
C SER A 322 -38.28 -28.04 20.06
N LYS A 323 -39.08 -27.62 21.06
CA LYS A 323 -40.40 -27.04 20.82
C LYS A 323 -40.27 -25.53 20.71
N SER A 324 -40.58 -25.00 19.55
CA SER A 324 -40.65 -23.55 19.31
C SER A 324 -42.05 -23.18 18.81
N LYS A 325 -42.71 -22.25 19.48
CA LYS A 325 -44.06 -21.80 19.17
C LYS A 325 -45.09 -22.93 18.97
N GLY A 326 -44.98 -23.97 19.81
CA GLY A 326 -45.90 -25.10 19.77
C GLY A 326 -45.63 -26.11 18.63
N ARG A 327 -44.60 -25.91 17.80
CA ARG A 327 -44.18 -26.88 16.75
C ARG A 327 -42.86 -27.51 17.14
N GLU A 328 -42.70 -28.77 16.83
CA GLU A 328 -41.40 -29.45 16.92
C GLU A 328 -40.48 -28.97 15.80
N VAL A 329 -39.34 -28.42 16.22
CA VAL A 329 -38.30 -27.96 15.30
C VAL A 329 -37.08 -28.86 15.49
N GLN A 330 -36.71 -29.53 14.43
CA GLN A 330 -35.46 -30.32 14.42
C GLN A 330 -34.29 -29.39 14.08
N SER A 331 -33.24 -29.48 14.86
CA SER A 331 -31.95 -28.84 14.69
C SER A 331 -30.83 -29.84 14.87
N ALA A 332 -29.60 -29.46 14.67
CA ALA A 332 -28.45 -30.27 14.93
C ALA A 332 -27.43 -29.56 15.81
N LYS A 333 -26.99 -30.17 16.87
CA LYS A 333 -25.84 -29.75 17.66
C LYS A 333 -24.58 -30.17 16.91
N THR A 334 -23.62 -29.27 16.77
CA THR A 334 -22.33 -29.53 16.11
C THR A 334 -21.23 -29.45 17.15
N GLU A 335 -20.39 -30.47 17.21
CA GLU A 335 -19.14 -30.47 17.95
C GLU A 335 -17.98 -30.46 16.98
N LEU A 336 -16.89 -29.79 17.32
CA LEU A 336 -15.73 -29.62 16.48
C LEU A 336 -14.47 -29.70 17.33
N ASP A 337 -13.51 -30.48 16.85
CA ASP A 337 -12.16 -30.55 17.39
C ASP A 337 -11.16 -30.33 16.28
N PHE A 338 -10.16 -29.46 16.52
CA PHE A 338 -9.09 -29.13 15.59
C PHE A 338 -7.74 -29.26 16.28
N THR A 339 -6.93 -30.19 15.84
CA THR A 339 -5.65 -30.53 16.45
C THR A 339 -4.55 -30.55 15.41
N LYS A 340 -3.39 -29.99 15.74
CA LYS A 340 -2.16 -30.06 14.94
C LYS A 340 -1.22 -31.11 15.53
N LEU A 341 -0.65 -31.96 14.69
CA LEU A 341 0.41 -32.92 15.01
C LEU A 341 1.69 -32.51 14.31
N THR A 342 2.68 -32.08 15.06
CA THR A 342 4.00 -31.73 14.52
C THR A 342 4.89 -32.98 14.55
N PHE A 343 5.50 -33.30 13.41
CA PHE A 343 6.29 -34.53 13.21
C PHE A 343 5.55 -35.84 13.62
N GLY A 344 4.21 -35.83 13.55
CA GLY A 344 3.38 -36.99 13.83
C GLY A 344 3.23 -37.40 15.31
N THR A 345 3.90 -36.72 16.22
CA THR A 345 3.98 -37.15 17.65
C THR A 345 3.54 -36.07 18.65
N GLN A 346 3.76 -34.81 18.36
CA GLN A 346 3.44 -33.66 19.24
C GLN A 346 2.07 -33.11 18.92
N ALA A 347 1.06 -33.39 19.76
CA ALA A 347 -0.30 -32.89 19.59
C ALA A 347 -0.47 -31.52 20.22
N GLU A 348 -0.92 -30.53 19.41
CA GLU A 348 -1.27 -29.20 19.85
C GLU A 348 -2.74 -28.91 19.48
N SER A 349 -3.57 -28.59 20.47
CA SER A 349 -4.94 -28.14 20.19
C SER A 349 -4.93 -26.75 19.50
N LYS A 350 -5.65 -26.65 18.40
CA LYS A 350 -5.92 -25.40 17.67
C LYS A 350 -7.37 -24.93 17.84
N ASN A 351 -8.07 -25.50 18.82
CA ASN A 351 -9.41 -25.05 19.17
C ASN A 351 -9.38 -23.62 19.71
N GLY A 352 -10.35 -22.81 19.31
CA GLY A 352 -10.62 -21.52 19.94
C GLY A 352 -11.58 -21.66 21.12
N ASP A 353 -11.83 -20.58 21.83
CA ASP A 353 -12.74 -20.53 22.98
C ASP A 353 -14.18 -20.94 22.65
N THR A 354 -14.56 -20.76 21.40
CA THR A 354 -15.85 -21.15 20.86
C THR A 354 -15.68 -21.97 19.59
N ARG A 355 -16.72 -22.71 19.22
CA ARG A 355 -16.75 -23.41 17.93
C ARG A 355 -16.53 -22.46 16.77
N ASN A 356 -17.08 -21.25 16.80
CA ASN A 356 -16.89 -20.26 15.74
C ASN A 356 -15.42 -19.83 15.61
N ASN A 357 -14.73 -19.65 16.73
CA ASN A 357 -13.30 -19.34 16.76
C ASN A 357 -12.47 -20.51 16.22
N THR A 358 -12.89 -21.76 16.53
CA THR A 358 -12.25 -22.96 15.95
C THR A 358 -12.48 -23.04 14.44
N ASP A 359 -13.70 -22.74 13.95
CA ASP A 359 -14.00 -22.65 12.52
C ASP A 359 -13.20 -21.51 11.85
N GLU A 360 -12.93 -20.43 12.55
CA GLU A 360 -12.06 -19.35 12.09
C GLU A 360 -10.60 -19.82 12.00
N ASN A 361 -10.09 -20.52 12.99
CA ASN A 361 -8.74 -21.10 12.95
C ASN A 361 -8.54 -22.09 11.79
N ILE A 362 -9.56 -22.88 11.47
CA ILE A 362 -9.56 -23.75 10.30
C ILE A 362 -9.47 -22.89 9.02
N ARG A 363 -10.30 -21.83 8.90
CA ARG A 363 -10.24 -20.93 7.74
C ARG A 363 -8.91 -20.20 7.61
N LYS A 364 -8.34 -19.77 8.75
CA LYS A 364 -6.99 -19.17 8.78
C LYS A 364 -5.93 -20.11 8.20
N THR A 365 -6.05 -21.41 8.48
CA THR A 365 -5.06 -22.41 8.06
C THR A 365 -5.28 -22.89 6.62
N PHE A 366 -6.51 -23.20 6.21
CA PHE A 366 -6.82 -23.89 4.96
C PHE A 366 -7.52 -23.01 3.91
N GLY A 367 -7.80 -21.75 4.24
CA GLY A 367 -8.59 -20.87 3.41
C GLY A 367 -10.09 -20.94 3.67
N THR A 368 -10.84 -20.18 2.90
CA THR A 368 -12.31 -20.15 2.96
C THR A 368 -12.94 -21.19 2.02
N LEU A 369 -14.23 -21.47 2.22
CA LEU A 369 -15.01 -22.26 1.27
C LEU A 369 -14.88 -21.69 -0.15
N GLU A 370 -14.92 -20.38 -0.28
CA GLU A 370 -14.86 -19.71 -1.58
C GLU A 370 -13.50 -19.91 -2.25
N ASP A 371 -12.41 -19.83 -1.49
CA ASP A 371 -11.07 -20.14 -1.99
C ASP A 371 -11.00 -21.58 -2.51
N PHE A 372 -11.56 -22.53 -1.77
CA PHE A 372 -11.62 -23.93 -2.18
C PHE A 372 -12.47 -24.12 -3.46
N MET A 373 -13.65 -23.52 -3.52
CA MET A 373 -14.52 -23.60 -4.69
C MET A 373 -13.85 -23.01 -5.94
N MET A 374 -13.09 -21.94 -5.75
CA MET A 374 -12.38 -21.28 -6.85
C MET A 374 -11.16 -22.07 -7.33
N THR A 375 -10.39 -22.65 -6.41
CA THR A 375 -9.09 -23.28 -6.72
C THR A 375 -9.18 -24.77 -6.99
N SER A 376 -10.23 -25.46 -6.50
CA SER A 376 -10.19 -26.93 -6.42
C SER A 376 -11.46 -27.64 -6.89
N LEU A 377 -12.56 -26.95 -7.11
CA LEU A 377 -13.82 -27.59 -7.51
C LEU A 377 -14.37 -26.99 -8.83
N ALA A 378 -14.43 -27.80 -9.86
CA ALA A 378 -15.22 -27.53 -11.06
C ALA A 378 -16.53 -28.35 -10.97
N ALA A 379 -17.62 -27.70 -10.52
CA ALA A 379 -18.91 -28.35 -10.33
C ALA A 379 -19.70 -28.47 -11.64
N GLN A 380 -20.66 -29.35 -11.62
CA GLN A 380 -21.64 -29.49 -12.70
C GLN A 380 -22.31 -28.14 -13.02
N ASN A 381 -22.40 -27.74 -14.27
CA ASN A 381 -22.94 -26.45 -14.75
C ASN A 381 -22.10 -25.21 -14.44
N ASP A 382 -20.77 -25.34 -14.42
CA ASP A 382 -19.82 -24.24 -14.29
C ASP A 382 -20.04 -23.40 -13.03
N SER A 383 -19.66 -23.96 -11.89
CA SER A 383 -19.63 -23.22 -10.62
C SER A 383 -18.64 -22.04 -10.64
N PHE A 384 -17.75 -21.98 -11.65
CA PHE A 384 -16.83 -20.88 -11.79
C PHE A 384 -17.53 -19.59 -12.26
N GLY A 385 -18.65 -19.75 -13.01
CA GLY A 385 -19.51 -18.66 -13.44
C GLY A 385 -18.87 -17.60 -14.34
N PHE A 386 -17.53 -17.60 -14.42
CA PHE A 386 -16.75 -16.53 -15.03
C PHE A 386 -17.13 -16.22 -16.46
N VAL A 387 -17.42 -17.24 -17.24
CA VAL A 387 -17.79 -17.10 -18.67
C VAL A 387 -19.12 -16.40 -18.87
N ASN A 388 -20.08 -16.66 -17.99
CA ASN A 388 -21.46 -16.15 -18.10
C ASN A 388 -21.69 -14.87 -17.30
N GLU A 389 -20.73 -14.47 -16.43
CA GLU A 389 -20.85 -13.28 -15.59
C GLU A 389 -20.50 -12.00 -16.36
N GLY A 390 -21.04 -10.86 -15.91
CA GLY A 390 -20.71 -9.55 -16.45
C GLY A 390 -19.34 -9.05 -15.98
N SER A 391 -18.85 -7.99 -16.62
CA SER A 391 -17.53 -7.39 -16.38
C SER A 391 -17.23 -7.12 -14.90
N THR A 392 -18.16 -6.55 -14.14
CA THR A 392 -17.99 -6.27 -12.70
C THR A 392 -17.68 -7.55 -11.92
N LYS A 393 -18.47 -8.61 -12.17
CA LYS A 393 -18.29 -9.89 -11.46
C LYS A 393 -16.98 -10.59 -11.85
N ARG A 394 -16.60 -10.51 -13.12
CA ARG A 394 -15.30 -11.01 -13.59
C ARG A 394 -14.14 -10.29 -12.91
N LYS A 395 -14.22 -8.96 -12.76
CA LYS A 395 -13.21 -8.19 -11.99
C LYS A 395 -13.16 -8.63 -10.53
N GLU A 396 -14.30 -8.86 -9.88
CA GLU A 396 -14.33 -9.38 -8.50
C GLU A 396 -13.66 -10.76 -8.38
N ILE A 397 -13.93 -11.66 -9.33
CA ILE A 397 -13.31 -12.99 -9.35
C ILE A 397 -11.80 -12.87 -9.55
N LEU A 398 -11.33 -12.06 -10.53
CA LEU A 398 -9.91 -11.83 -10.74
C LEU A 398 -9.26 -11.18 -9.51
N ALA A 399 -9.92 -10.19 -8.89
CA ALA A 399 -9.44 -9.57 -7.67
C ALA A 399 -9.24 -10.58 -6.54
N LYS A 400 -10.09 -11.60 -6.44
CA LYS A 400 -9.93 -12.68 -5.46
C LYS A 400 -8.72 -13.55 -5.77
N PHE A 401 -8.56 -14.03 -7.00
CA PHE A 401 -7.41 -14.85 -7.40
C PHE A 401 -6.07 -14.12 -7.20
N LEU A 402 -6.06 -12.81 -7.47
CA LEU A 402 -4.88 -11.96 -7.34
C LEU A 402 -4.68 -11.37 -5.93
N ASP A 403 -5.49 -11.79 -4.95
CA ASP A 403 -5.49 -11.30 -3.55
C ASP A 403 -5.64 -9.77 -3.43
N LEU A 404 -6.45 -9.17 -4.29
CA LEU A 404 -6.71 -7.73 -4.32
C LEU A 404 -7.84 -7.29 -3.39
N GLN A 405 -8.51 -8.22 -2.71
CA GLN A 405 -9.57 -7.91 -1.72
C GLN A 405 -9.07 -7.04 -0.58
N ILE A 406 -7.76 -7.03 -0.34
CA ILE A 406 -7.11 -6.16 0.63
C ILE A 406 -7.39 -4.69 0.32
N PHE A 407 -7.40 -4.30 -0.97
CA PHE A 407 -7.70 -2.93 -1.38
C PHE A 407 -9.16 -2.54 -1.09
N GLU A 408 -10.11 -3.47 -1.23
CA GLU A 408 -11.51 -3.22 -0.87
C GLU A 408 -11.67 -2.97 0.64
N GLN A 409 -10.95 -3.73 1.46
CA GLN A 409 -10.96 -3.53 2.92
C GLN A 409 -10.32 -2.19 3.28
N MET A 410 -9.17 -1.87 2.68
CA MET A 410 -8.51 -0.58 2.86
C MET A 410 -9.40 0.58 2.40
N HIS A 411 -10.09 0.42 1.26
CA HIS A 411 -11.04 1.42 0.74
C HIS A 411 -12.17 1.72 1.72
N LYS A 412 -12.77 0.67 2.32
CA LYS A 412 -13.86 0.84 3.30
C LYS A 412 -13.40 1.65 4.51
N LEU A 413 -12.21 1.35 5.03
CA LEU A 413 -11.62 2.08 6.16
C LEU A 413 -11.29 3.52 5.76
N ALA A 414 -10.56 3.71 4.67
CA ALA A 414 -10.16 5.03 4.19
C ALA A 414 -11.35 5.93 3.89
N LYS A 415 -12.41 5.39 3.32
CA LYS A 415 -13.65 6.12 3.04
C LYS A 415 -14.37 6.56 4.31
N ALA A 416 -14.36 5.72 5.35
CA ALA A 416 -14.93 6.08 6.64
C ALA A 416 -14.14 7.23 7.27
N ASP A 417 -12.81 7.11 7.34
CA ASP A 417 -11.92 8.10 7.93
C ASP A 417 -11.95 9.42 7.12
N SER A 418 -11.95 9.35 5.78
CA SER A 418 -12.13 10.52 4.90
C SER A 418 -13.45 11.25 5.16
N SER A 419 -14.55 10.51 5.39
CA SER A 419 -15.85 11.11 5.71
C SER A 419 -15.84 11.82 7.06
N GLU A 420 -15.14 11.27 8.05
CA GLU A 420 -14.96 11.88 9.37
C GLU A 420 -14.14 13.17 9.25
N MET A 421 -13.00 13.13 8.54
CA MET A 421 -12.16 14.30 8.29
C MET A 421 -12.91 15.42 7.59
N ARG A 422 -13.75 15.09 6.59
CA ARG A 422 -14.60 16.05 5.92
C ARG A 422 -15.55 16.75 6.89
N GLY A 423 -16.07 16.01 7.86
CA GLY A 423 -16.89 16.55 8.95
C GLY A 423 -16.13 17.57 9.81
N VAL A 424 -14.89 17.24 10.17
CA VAL A 424 -13.99 18.11 10.94
C VAL A 424 -13.67 19.39 10.17
N ILE A 425 -13.28 19.29 8.90
CA ILE A 425 -13.00 20.45 8.06
C ILE A 425 -14.23 21.36 7.92
N LYS A 426 -15.40 20.78 7.71
CA LYS A 426 -16.66 21.53 7.64
C LYS A 426 -16.96 22.29 8.95
N HIS A 427 -16.64 21.69 10.08
CA HIS A 427 -16.79 22.34 11.38
C HIS A 427 -15.77 23.48 11.55
N LEU A 428 -14.51 23.26 11.23
CA LEU A 428 -13.47 24.28 11.30
C LEU A 428 -13.73 25.45 10.37
N ASN A 429 -14.20 25.20 9.15
CA ASN A 429 -14.56 26.22 8.14
C ASN A 429 -15.92 26.90 8.40
N SER A 430 -16.60 26.57 9.53
CA SER A 430 -17.84 27.28 9.91
C SER A 430 -17.61 28.75 10.22
N ILE A 431 -16.38 29.13 10.52
CA ILE A 431 -15.91 30.51 10.75
C ILE A 431 -14.87 30.83 9.67
N ASP A 432 -14.99 32.00 9.06
CA ASP A 432 -14.00 32.55 8.14
C ASP A 432 -12.80 33.09 8.92
N TRP A 433 -11.84 32.21 9.20
CA TRP A 433 -10.67 32.55 10.01
C TRP A 433 -9.71 33.50 9.31
N GLU A 434 -9.60 33.45 7.98
CA GLU A 434 -8.75 34.35 7.22
C GLU A 434 -9.25 35.80 7.33
N LYS A 435 -10.56 35.99 7.20
CA LYS A 435 -11.19 37.29 7.38
C LYS A 435 -11.08 37.77 8.83
N LYS A 436 -11.21 36.85 9.79
CA LYS A 436 -11.02 37.16 11.22
C LYS A 436 -9.58 37.57 11.50
N LEU A 437 -8.60 36.90 10.92
CA LEU A 437 -7.16 37.19 11.03
C LEU A 437 -6.85 38.56 10.42
N ALA A 438 -7.31 38.82 9.20
CA ALA A 438 -7.07 40.11 8.52
C ALA A 438 -7.62 41.27 9.32
N ARG A 439 -8.84 41.11 9.87
CA ARG A 439 -9.44 42.13 10.70
C ARG A 439 -8.67 42.32 12.02
N ALA A 440 -8.31 41.25 12.71
CA ALA A 440 -7.53 41.34 13.94
C ALA A 440 -6.15 41.93 13.74
N ASN A 441 -5.50 41.68 12.60
CA ASN A 441 -4.24 42.32 12.25
C ASN A 441 -4.39 43.82 12.02
N SER A 442 -5.48 44.26 11.32
CA SER A 442 -5.75 45.68 11.11
C SER A 442 -5.99 46.35 12.47
N GLU A 443 -6.84 45.79 13.29
CA GLU A 443 -7.13 46.27 14.65
C GLU A 443 -5.85 46.35 15.51
N TYR A 444 -4.99 45.32 15.42
CA TYR A 444 -3.72 45.31 16.14
C TYR A 444 -2.75 46.43 15.71
N GLN A 445 -2.69 46.72 14.42
CA GLN A 445 -1.84 47.79 13.91
C GLN A 445 -2.40 49.17 14.31
N GLU A 446 -3.70 49.38 14.20
CA GLU A 446 -4.36 50.59 14.66
C GLU A 446 -4.09 50.85 16.16
N ILE A 447 -4.24 49.82 16.99
CA ILE A 447 -3.94 49.92 18.42
C ILE A 447 -2.47 50.25 18.70
N ILE A 448 -1.52 49.71 17.89
CA ILE A 448 -0.09 50.07 18.02
C ILE A 448 0.14 51.53 17.72
N GLU A 449 -0.47 52.04 16.66
CA GLU A 449 -0.39 53.46 16.29
C GLU A 449 -1.00 54.34 17.37
N ASP A 450 -2.16 53.98 17.89
CA ASP A 450 -2.83 54.67 18.98
C ASP A 450 -1.97 54.70 20.27
N ILE A 451 -1.36 53.54 20.62
CA ILE A 451 -0.45 53.47 21.77
C ILE A 451 0.74 54.40 21.56
N ALA A 452 1.34 54.40 20.35
CA ALA A 452 2.48 55.25 20.05
C ALA A 452 2.13 56.75 20.12
N GLU A 453 0.95 57.10 19.57
CA GLU A 453 0.46 58.48 19.64
C GLU A 453 0.21 58.95 21.08
N GLN A 454 -0.52 58.11 21.88
CA GLN A 454 -0.80 58.44 23.27
C GLN A 454 0.45 58.49 24.12
N GLN A 455 1.42 57.58 23.89
CA GLN A 455 2.70 57.65 24.60
C GLN A 455 3.50 58.90 24.24
N SER A 456 3.56 59.26 22.96
CA SER A 456 4.20 60.54 22.55
C SER A 456 3.54 61.73 23.20
N LEU A 457 2.21 61.69 23.33
CA LEU A 457 1.45 62.76 23.99
C LEU A 457 1.76 62.79 25.50
N CYS A 458 1.82 61.64 26.17
CA CYS A 458 2.23 61.53 27.57
C CYS A 458 3.62 62.08 27.80
N GLU A 459 4.56 61.75 26.92
CA GLU A 459 5.93 62.22 26.97
C GLU A 459 6.01 63.78 26.87
N LYS A 460 5.29 64.34 25.87
CA LYS A 460 5.20 65.80 25.73
C LYS A 460 4.62 66.48 26.93
N HIS A 461 3.53 65.90 27.51
CA HIS A 461 2.92 66.46 28.69
C HIS A 461 3.85 66.33 29.93
N THR A 462 4.60 65.22 30.05
CA THR A 462 5.53 64.99 31.12
C THR A 462 6.74 65.92 31.04
N ALA A 463 7.29 66.08 29.83
CA ALA A 463 8.38 67.01 29.60
C ALA A 463 7.93 68.47 29.95
N ARG A 464 6.72 68.85 29.50
CA ARG A 464 6.19 70.17 29.80
C ARG A 464 5.89 70.33 31.30
N LEU A 465 5.41 69.31 31.98
CA LEU A 465 5.19 69.33 33.41
C LEU A 465 6.51 69.51 34.19
N ALA A 466 7.59 68.87 33.78
CA ALA A 466 8.88 69.01 34.37
C ALA A 466 9.33 70.48 34.30
N VAL A 467 9.23 71.08 33.12
CA VAL A 467 9.56 72.49 32.92
C VAL A 467 8.68 73.42 33.81
N LEU A 468 7.33 73.15 33.80
CA LEU A 468 6.43 73.95 34.61
C LEU A 468 6.66 73.82 36.13
N LYS A 469 7.03 72.61 36.60
CA LYS A 469 7.38 72.41 37.98
C LYS A 469 8.65 73.15 38.39
N GLU A 470 9.55 73.25 37.52
CA GLU A 470 10.76 73.95 37.77
C GLU A 470 10.55 75.48 37.64
N GLU A 471 9.75 75.92 36.66
CA GLU A 471 9.29 77.33 36.60
C GLU A 471 8.52 77.67 37.90
N GLN A 472 7.67 76.82 38.38
CA GLN A 472 6.93 76.92 39.66
C GLN A 472 7.86 77.04 40.84
N GLN A 473 8.93 76.20 40.86
CA GLN A 473 9.89 76.27 41.94
C GLN A 473 10.68 77.57 41.94
N LEU A 474 11.11 78.00 40.75
CA LEU A 474 11.80 79.26 40.54
C LEU A 474 10.98 80.48 41.02
N ILE A 475 9.70 80.45 40.60
CA ILE A 475 8.80 81.54 41.04
C ILE A 475 8.53 81.51 42.53
N LYS A 476 8.40 80.32 43.14
CA LYS A 476 8.33 80.13 44.57
C LYS A 476 9.54 80.69 45.31
N ASP A 477 10.74 80.28 44.80
CA ASP A 477 12.00 80.74 45.35
C ASP A 477 12.12 82.26 45.27
N GLN A 478 11.68 82.91 44.17
CA GLN A 478 11.61 84.28 43.95
C GLN A 478 10.61 84.99 44.91
N VAL A 479 9.42 84.42 45.12
CA VAL A 479 8.43 84.92 46.06
C VAL A 479 8.96 84.84 47.52
N GLU A 480 9.68 83.70 47.84
CA GLU A 480 10.23 83.56 49.15
C GLU A 480 11.39 84.48 49.46
N ALA A 481 12.30 84.67 48.48
CA ALA A 481 13.40 85.64 48.51
C ALA A 481 12.90 87.06 48.62
N ALA A 482 11.87 87.44 47.85
CA ALA A 482 11.29 88.79 47.88
C ALA A 482 10.49 89.07 49.18
N SER A 483 10.05 88.00 49.92
CA SER A 483 9.33 88.07 51.19
C SER A 483 10.26 88.20 52.40
N GLN A 484 11.54 87.89 52.30
CA GLN A 484 12.58 88.09 53.33
C GLN A 484 13.14 89.52 53.20
N LYS A 485 13.09 90.27 54.31
CA LYS A 485 13.46 91.69 54.37
C LYS A 485 14.96 91.97 54.12
N GLU A 486 15.81 90.98 53.99
CA GLU A 486 17.24 91.11 53.65
C GLU A 486 17.60 90.13 52.52
N ILE A 487 17.78 90.66 51.35
CA ILE A 487 18.36 89.86 50.24
C ILE A 487 19.87 89.88 50.44
N ASP A 488 20.42 88.62 50.73
CA ASP A 488 21.87 88.46 50.74
C ASP A 488 22.39 88.41 49.27
N ILE A 489 22.95 89.55 48.79
CA ILE A 489 23.39 89.67 47.43
C ILE A 489 24.44 88.64 47.00
N ASP A 490 25.24 88.13 47.96
CA ASP A 490 26.26 87.15 47.68
C ASP A 490 25.69 85.76 47.45
N ASP A 491 24.64 85.39 48.22
CA ASP A 491 23.89 84.14 47.96
C ASP A 491 23.21 84.14 46.57
N VAL A 492 22.64 85.30 46.16
CA VAL A 492 22.05 85.36 44.81
C VAL A 492 23.11 85.25 43.71
N LYS A 493 24.30 85.86 43.88
CA LYS A 493 25.41 85.66 42.92
C LYS A 493 25.94 84.26 42.88
N ILE A 494 25.96 83.52 43.99
CA ILE A 494 26.36 82.08 44.06
C ILE A 494 25.31 81.30 43.29
N MET A 495 24.01 81.57 43.51
CA MET A 495 22.94 80.86 42.78
C MET A 495 23.06 81.03 41.28
N LEU A 496 23.37 82.32 40.83
CA LEU A 496 23.54 82.58 39.43
C LEU A 496 24.71 81.75 38.81
N LEU A 497 25.84 81.74 39.50
CA LEU A 497 27.00 80.94 39.04
C LEU A 497 26.71 79.45 38.94
N ASN A 498 25.95 78.91 39.91
CA ASN A 498 25.56 77.45 39.93
C ASN A 498 24.58 77.15 38.79
N ALA A 499 23.61 77.99 38.51
CA ALA A 499 22.65 77.89 37.43
C ALA A 499 23.35 77.86 36.05
N GLN A 500 24.35 78.78 35.84
CA GLN A 500 25.17 78.84 34.63
C GLN A 500 25.98 77.56 34.39
N LYS A 501 26.59 77.03 35.47
CA LYS A 501 27.30 75.73 35.41
C LYS A 501 26.37 74.60 35.04
N SER A 502 25.21 74.55 35.66
CA SER A 502 24.19 73.51 35.40
C SER A 502 23.64 73.58 33.96
N LEU A 503 23.45 74.81 33.46
CA LEU A 503 23.06 75.06 32.06
C LEU A 503 24.05 74.40 31.08
N SER A 504 25.35 74.76 31.29
CA SER A 504 26.43 74.21 30.48
C SER A 504 26.52 72.67 30.47
N SER A 505 26.29 72.06 31.65
CA SER A 505 26.32 70.61 31.80
C SER A 505 25.17 69.95 31.09
N ASN A 506 23.92 70.42 31.31
CA ASN A 506 22.75 69.84 30.70
C ASN A 506 22.71 70.02 29.17
N SER A 507 23.25 71.14 28.67
CA SER A 507 23.37 71.36 27.20
C SER A 507 24.32 70.38 26.55
N LYS A 508 25.41 69.99 27.21
CA LYS A 508 26.33 68.95 26.71
C LYS A 508 25.68 67.59 26.67
N GLU A 509 24.96 67.22 27.74
CA GLU A 509 24.27 65.96 27.85
C GLU A 509 23.21 65.83 26.75
N MET A 510 22.49 66.90 26.45
CA MET A 510 21.50 66.97 25.37
C MET A 510 22.15 66.75 23.98
N GLU A 511 23.34 67.35 23.72
CA GLU A 511 24.08 67.15 22.47
C GLU A 511 24.58 65.74 22.31
N GLU A 512 25.07 65.10 23.40
CA GLU A 512 25.51 63.74 23.39
C GLU A 512 24.37 62.74 23.13
N LEU A 513 23.19 62.95 23.75
CA LEU A 513 22.03 62.16 23.52
C LEU A 513 21.52 62.29 22.07
N SER A 514 21.54 63.50 21.52
CA SER A 514 21.13 63.74 20.12
C SER A 514 21.98 62.95 19.11
N THR A 515 23.32 62.93 19.36
CA THR A 515 24.23 62.15 18.50
C THR A 515 24.02 60.64 18.62
N GLN A 516 23.76 60.17 19.83
CA GLN A 516 23.49 58.76 20.08
C GLN A 516 22.18 58.29 19.44
N ILE A 517 21.11 59.11 19.55
CA ILE A 517 19.80 58.83 18.91
C ILE A 517 19.96 58.73 17.38
N THR A 518 20.73 59.69 16.79
CA THR A 518 20.94 59.70 15.32
C THR A 518 21.69 58.45 14.87
N SER A 519 22.76 58.06 15.61
CA SER A 519 23.54 56.86 15.32
C SER A 519 22.73 55.59 15.43
N LYS A 520 21.93 55.47 16.48
CA LYS A 520 21.06 54.31 16.68
C LYS A 520 19.94 54.22 15.66
N ARG A 521 19.38 55.33 15.21
CA ARG A 521 18.36 55.34 14.13
C ARG A 521 18.92 54.82 12.83
N SER A 522 20.15 55.19 12.47
CA SER A 522 20.82 54.67 11.29
C SER A 522 21.01 53.12 11.39
N GLN A 523 21.41 52.63 12.55
CA GLN A 523 21.56 51.19 12.77
C GLN A 523 20.24 50.44 12.69
N ILE A 524 19.14 51.06 13.11
CA ILE A 524 17.79 50.50 13.00
C ILE A 524 17.37 50.43 11.52
N GLU A 525 17.68 51.45 10.74
CA GLU A 525 17.41 51.47 9.28
C GLU A 525 18.16 50.36 8.58
N ASP A 526 19.46 50.19 8.89
CA ASP A 526 20.28 49.14 8.31
C ASP A 526 19.74 47.71 8.67
N LEU A 527 19.37 47.53 9.94
CA LEU A 527 18.80 46.26 10.39
C LEU A 527 17.41 46.00 9.79
N THR A 528 16.62 47.01 9.61
CA THR A 528 15.29 46.90 9.01
C THR A 528 15.37 46.53 7.53
N ALA A 529 16.39 47.02 6.82
CA ALA A 529 16.65 46.66 5.43
C ALA A 529 17.09 45.22 5.25
N LEU A 530 17.78 44.67 6.26
CA LEU A 530 18.28 43.27 6.24
C LEU A 530 17.22 42.20 6.60
N LEU A 531 16.20 42.61 7.34
CA LEU A 531 15.21 41.64 7.86
C LEU A 531 14.39 40.92 6.79
N PRO A 532 13.98 41.52 5.68
CA PRO A 532 13.23 40.81 4.65
C PRO A 532 14.01 39.65 4.03
N ASP A 533 15.30 39.87 3.75
CA ASP A 533 16.17 38.85 3.17
C ASP A 533 16.43 37.68 4.16
N LEU A 534 16.58 38.04 5.43
CA LEU A 534 16.72 37.05 6.51
C LEU A 534 15.43 36.27 6.75
N LEU A 535 14.28 36.92 6.59
CA LEU A 535 12.96 36.25 6.67
C LEU A 535 12.79 35.21 5.55
N GLU A 536 13.14 35.64 4.32
CA GLU A 536 13.06 34.73 3.19
C GLU A 536 14.00 33.54 3.37
N SER A 537 15.22 33.80 3.79
CA SER A 537 16.22 32.77 4.07
C SER A 537 15.78 31.84 5.21
N SER A 538 15.22 32.41 6.27
CA SER A 538 14.69 31.64 7.41
C SER A 538 13.49 30.78 7.02
N SER A 539 12.61 31.30 6.16
CA SER A 539 11.45 30.58 5.66
C SER A 539 11.86 29.39 4.81
N ARG A 540 12.86 29.59 3.94
CA ARG A 540 13.45 28.50 3.15
C ARG A 540 14.09 27.44 4.06
N ALA A 541 14.92 27.89 5.00
CA ALA A 541 15.57 27.00 5.95
C ALA A 541 14.57 26.21 6.83
N SER A 542 13.45 26.82 7.18
CA SER A 542 12.37 26.15 7.92
C SER A 542 11.65 25.10 7.08
N SER A 543 11.45 25.40 5.79
CA SER A 543 10.91 24.42 4.85
C SER A 543 11.85 23.23 4.68
N ASP A 544 13.11 23.53 4.44
CA ASP A 544 14.15 22.52 4.25
C ASP A 544 14.35 21.64 5.50
N LEU A 545 14.18 22.23 6.68
CA LEU A 545 14.22 21.49 7.95
C LEU A 545 13.08 20.51 8.11
N ASN A 546 11.90 20.91 7.61
CA ASN A 546 10.72 20.05 7.62
C ASN A 546 10.87 18.90 6.62
N ASP A 547 11.40 19.21 5.43
CA ASP A 547 11.69 18.20 4.41
C ASP A 547 12.74 17.19 4.90
N PHE A 548 13.76 17.69 5.57
CA PHE A 548 14.77 16.85 6.20
C PHE A 548 14.18 15.92 7.26
N GLN A 549 13.28 16.42 8.10
CA GLN A 549 12.61 15.60 9.13
C GLN A 549 11.74 14.51 8.48
N GLN A 550 11.02 14.84 7.41
CA GLN A 550 10.24 13.86 6.67
C GLN A 550 11.10 12.75 6.07
N ILE A 551 12.25 13.12 5.46
CA ILE A 551 13.20 12.15 4.92
C ILE A 551 13.72 11.22 6.03
N LYS A 552 13.97 11.74 7.21
CA LYS A 552 14.46 11.01 8.37
C LYS A 552 13.42 10.00 8.89
N ASP A 553 12.16 10.41 8.91
CA ASP A 553 11.04 9.57 9.31
C ASP A 553 10.75 8.46 8.28
N GLU A 554 10.85 8.80 6.98
CA GLU A 554 10.75 7.81 5.91
C GLU A 554 11.89 6.80 5.93
N LEU A 555 13.10 7.26 6.17
CA LEU A 555 14.27 6.39 6.31
C LEU A 555 14.06 5.36 7.42
N ALA A 556 13.55 5.82 8.57
CA ALA A 556 13.25 4.94 9.70
C ALA A 556 12.17 3.89 9.35
N LYS A 557 11.14 4.30 8.62
CA LYS A 557 10.06 3.40 8.14
C LYS A 557 10.60 2.38 7.14
N MET A 558 11.42 2.83 6.19
CA MET A 558 12.01 1.96 5.18
C MET A 558 12.96 0.92 5.77
N MET A 559 13.76 1.30 6.74
CA MET A 559 14.64 0.36 7.45
C MET A 559 13.83 -0.75 8.15
N LYS A 560 12.70 -0.37 8.76
CA LYS A 560 11.81 -1.34 9.43
C LYS A 560 11.12 -2.27 8.43
N SER A 561 10.79 -1.75 7.25
CA SER A 561 10.19 -2.53 6.17
C SER A 561 11.19 -3.51 5.55
N LEU A 562 12.44 -3.10 5.40
CA LEU A 562 13.52 -3.95 4.92
C LEU A 562 13.71 -5.17 5.84
N GLU A 563 13.76 -4.94 7.14
CA GLU A 563 13.89 -6.02 8.12
C GLU A 563 12.74 -7.03 8.06
N LYS A 564 11.51 -6.51 7.86
CA LYS A 564 10.33 -7.35 7.72
C LYS A 564 10.39 -8.22 6.45
N SER A 565 10.77 -7.62 5.33
CA SER A 565 10.87 -8.33 4.05
C SER A 565 11.98 -9.39 4.06
N GLN A 566 13.09 -9.12 4.73
CA GLN A 566 14.17 -10.09 4.93
C GLN A 566 13.72 -11.30 5.77
N ARG A 567 12.87 -11.08 6.77
CA ARG A 567 12.27 -12.19 7.54
C ARG A 567 11.35 -13.04 6.67
N GLN A 568 10.55 -12.39 5.83
CA GLN A 568 9.64 -13.07 4.91
C GLN A 568 10.41 -13.88 3.86
N GLN A 569 11.48 -13.34 3.30
CA GLN A 569 12.38 -14.02 2.39
C GLN A 569 12.90 -15.33 3.00
N LYS A 570 13.34 -15.26 4.25
CA LYS A 570 13.86 -16.43 4.97
C LYS A 570 12.79 -17.50 5.18
N ASN A 571 11.56 -17.08 5.47
CA ASN A 571 10.45 -18.02 5.67
C ASN A 571 10.04 -18.71 4.36
N LEU A 572 10.01 -17.96 3.26
CA LEU A 572 9.69 -18.52 1.95
C LEU A 572 10.75 -19.50 1.47
N GLN A 573 12.02 -19.20 1.73
CA GLN A 573 13.12 -20.09 1.43
C GLN A 573 13.00 -21.42 2.20
N SER A 574 12.65 -21.32 3.47
CA SER A 574 12.43 -22.51 4.31
C SER A 574 11.29 -23.40 3.78
N ASN A 575 10.23 -22.80 3.25
CA ASN A 575 9.12 -23.56 2.65
C ASN A 575 9.53 -24.25 1.34
N ILE A 576 10.42 -23.64 0.58
CA ILE A 576 10.97 -24.19 -0.66
C ILE A 576 11.94 -25.35 -0.35
N ASP A 577 12.78 -25.17 0.65
CA ASP A 577 13.77 -26.17 1.03
C ASP A 577 13.08 -27.47 1.53
N MET A 578 11.94 -27.34 2.22
CA MET A 578 11.15 -28.48 2.66
C MET A 578 10.53 -29.30 1.51
N LEU A 579 10.45 -28.74 0.31
CA LEU A 579 9.94 -29.42 -0.86
C LEU A 579 10.94 -30.47 -1.42
N HIS A 580 12.23 -30.26 -1.18
CA HIS A 580 13.28 -31.16 -1.66
C HIS A 580 13.32 -32.51 -0.91
N ASP A 581 12.69 -32.56 0.25
CA ASP A 581 12.72 -33.75 1.12
C ASP A 581 11.51 -34.70 0.92
N HIS A 582 10.62 -34.38 -0.05
CA HIS A 582 9.41 -35.17 -0.29
C HIS A 582 9.38 -35.83 -1.68
N GLU A 583 9.25 -37.15 -1.68
CA GLU A 583 8.86 -37.90 -2.87
C GLU A 583 7.39 -37.64 -3.22
N TYR A 584 7.11 -36.98 -4.31
CA TYR A 584 5.77 -36.80 -4.82
C TYR A 584 5.71 -37.00 -6.34
N ASP A 585 4.59 -37.54 -6.81
CA ASP A 585 4.36 -37.77 -8.22
C ASP A 585 3.60 -36.59 -8.86
N PRO A 586 4.22 -35.88 -9.79
CA PRO A 586 3.57 -34.71 -10.42
C PRO A 586 2.39 -35.07 -11.34
N ASN A 587 2.16 -36.34 -11.64
CA ASN A 587 1.02 -36.81 -12.45
C ASN A 587 -0.11 -37.42 -11.61
N CYS A 588 0.06 -37.53 -10.33
CA CYS A 588 -0.95 -38.02 -9.41
C CYS A 588 -1.81 -36.91 -8.83
N LYS A 589 -3.11 -36.95 -9.09
CA LYS A 589 -4.06 -35.95 -8.62
C LYS A 589 -4.05 -35.77 -7.08
N PHE A 590 -3.84 -36.81 -6.33
CA PHE A 590 -3.80 -36.78 -4.87
C PHE A 590 -2.50 -36.17 -4.34
N CYS A 591 -1.38 -36.34 -5.07
CA CYS A 591 -0.13 -35.69 -4.74
C CYS A 591 -0.18 -34.19 -5.03
N CYS A 592 -0.82 -33.82 -6.13
CA CYS A 592 -0.92 -32.41 -6.55
C CYS A 592 -1.94 -31.63 -5.74
N ASP A 593 -2.94 -32.27 -5.14
CA ASP A 593 -3.90 -31.61 -4.25
C ASP A 593 -3.41 -31.49 -2.78
N ASN A 594 -2.20 -31.93 -2.50
CA ASN A 594 -1.61 -31.76 -1.18
C ASN A 594 -1.30 -30.31 -0.87
N GLU A 595 -1.86 -29.79 0.19
CA GLU A 595 -1.70 -28.40 0.62
C GLU A 595 -0.23 -27.99 0.82
N PHE A 596 0.61 -28.95 1.21
CA PHE A 596 2.04 -28.71 1.44
C PHE A 596 2.80 -28.43 0.16
N VAL A 597 2.61 -29.27 -0.85
CA VAL A 597 3.29 -29.11 -2.14
C VAL A 597 2.83 -27.82 -2.82
N ARG A 598 1.55 -27.49 -2.69
CA ARG A 598 1.00 -26.24 -3.20
C ARG A 598 1.63 -25.01 -2.54
N LYS A 599 1.76 -25.01 -1.21
CA LYS A 599 2.39 -23.90 -0.47
C LYS A 599 3.85 -23.67 -0.84
N ALA A 600 4.57 -24.74 -1.09
CA ALA A 600 5.98 -24.63 -1.44
C ALA A 600 6.18 -24.18 -2.90
N GLU A 601 5.32 -24.56 -3.81
CA GLU A 601 5.34 -24.05 -5.18
C GLU A 601 4.87 -22.59 -5.28
N GLU A 602 3.88 -22.21 -4.49
CA GLU A 602 3.52 -20.81 -4.32
C GLU A 602 4.68 -19.98 -3.73
N ALA A 603 5.43 -20.59 -2.81
CA ALA A 603 6.61 -19.96 -2.24
C ALA A 603 7.73 -19.76 -3.28
N LYS A 604 7.93 -20.70 -4.20
CA LYS A 604 8.91 -20.56 -5.29
C LYS A 604 8.59 -19.39 -6.23
N VAL A 605 7.31 -19.20 -6.52
CA VAL A 605 6.89 -18.05 -7.33
C VAL A 605 7.04 -16.74 -6.54
N THR A 606 6.70 -16.81 -5.25
CA THR A 606 6.67 -15.62 -4.41
C THR A 606 8.05 -15.16 -3.97
N ILE A 607 8.99 -16.09 -3.75
CA ILE A 607 10.33 -15.75 -3.24
C ILE A 607 11.11 -14.82 -4.17
N VAL A 608 10.90 -14.94 -5.47
CA VAL A 608 11.61 -14.11 -6.43
C VAL A 608 11.15 -12.66 -6.32
N SER A 609 9.83 -12.45 -6.16
CA SER A 609 9.28 -11.10 -5.95
C SER A 609 9.72 -10.50 -4.61
N VAL A 610 9.89 -11.37 -3.59
CA VAL A 610 10.39 -10.95 -2.27
C VAL A 610 11.87 -10.60 -2.34
N ASN A 611 12.66 -11.34 -3.12
CA ASN A 611 14.08 -11.03 -3.34
C ASN A 611 14.24 -9.65 -4.00
N ASP A 612 13.47 -9.39 -5.06
CA ASP A 612 13.46 -8.08 -5.70
C ASP A 612 13.02 -6.97 -4.74
N THR A 613 12.10 -7.34 -3.84
CA THR A 613 11.62 -6.43 -2.82
C THR A 613 12.72 -6.04 -1.85
N VAL A 614 13.49 -6.99 -1.39
CA VAL A 614 14.61 -6.75 -0.47
C VAL A 614 15.68 -5.88 -1.13
N GLU A 615 16.02 -6.16 -2.39
CA GLU A 615 17.01 -5.35 -3.12
C GLU A 615 16.51 -3.92 -3.37
N THR A 616 15.24 -3.79 -3.70
CA THR A 616 14.65 -2.46 -3.90
C THR A 616 14.59 -1.64 -2.61
N LEU A 617 14.33 -2.29 -1.44
CA LEU A 617 14.36 -1.58 -0.16
C LEU A 617 15.77 -1.18 0.25
N LYS A 618 16.75 -2.00 -0.02
CA LYS A 618 18.15 -1.63 0.20
C LYS A 618 18.53 -0.39 -0.61
N SER A 619 18.14 -0.37 -1.88
CA SER A 619 18.37 0.78 -2.75
C SER A 619 17.69 2.04 -2.25
N LYS A 620 16.42 1.93 -1.82
CA LYS A 620 15.67 3.08 -1.28
C LYS A 620 16.22 3.60 0.03
N VAL A 621 16.64 2.70 0.92
CA VAL A 621 17.32 3.11 2.18
C VAL A 621 18.62 3.85 1.88
N LEU A 622 19.35 3.42 0.84
CA LEU A 622 20.56 4.11 0.42
C LEU A 622 20.24 5.50 -0.18
N ASP A 623 19.22 5.57 -1.03
CA ASP A 623 18.77 6.83 -1.64
C ASP A 623 18.31 7.84 -0.57
N LEU A 624 17.50 7.39 0.39
CA LEU A 624 17.06 8.25 1.49
C LEU A 624 18.21 8.71 2.39
N LYS A 625 19.21 7.86 2.61
CA LYS A 625 20.43 8.26 3.32
C LYS A 625 21.21 9.32 2.56
N MET A 626 21.30 9.16 1.23
CA MET A 626 21.95 10.17 0.39
C MET A 626 21.16 11.50 0.41
N LYS A 627 19.85 11.43 0.32
CA LYS A 627 18.98 12.63 0.40
C LYS A 627 19.11 13.33 1.74
N ALA A 628 19.10 12.57 2.83
CA ALA A 628 19.31 13.14 4.17
C ALA A 628 20.66 13.83 4.33
N SER A 629 21.70 13.31 3.64
CA SER A 629 23.04 13.90 3.70
C SER A 629 23.18 15.24 2.96
N LEU A 630 22.18 15.61 2.16
CA LEU A 630 22.17 16.91 1.47
C LEU A 630 21.76 18.07 2.39
N PHE A 631 21.16 17.74 3.52
CA PHE A 631 20.74 18.74 4.48
C PHE A 631 21.72 18.84 5.63
N ASN A 632 22.06 20.04 5.95
CA ASN A 632 22.83 20.36 7.15
C ASN A 632 21.87 20.89 8.23
N GLU A 633 21.38 19.99 9.08
CA GLU A 633 20.39 20.31 10.11
C GLU A 633 20.83 21.49 11.01
N ASP A 634 22.13 21.52 11.34
CA ASP A 634 22.65 22.54 12.22
C ASP A 634 22.70 23.91 11.55
N GLU A 635 23.01 23.95 10.27
CA GLU A 635 23.05 25.18 9.49
C GLU A 635 21.66 25.77 9.26
N LEU A 636 20.68 24.90 8.95
CA LEU A 636 19.30 25.32 8.77
C LEU A 636 18.71 25.86 10.07
N LYS A 637 18.96 25.19 11.20
CA LYS A 637 18.56 25.69 12.53
C LYS A 637 19.24 27.02 12.88
N ALA A 638 20.52 27.14 12.52
CA ALA A 638 21.24 28.39 12.74
C ALA A 638 20.64 29.56 11.94
N THR A 639 20.22 29.32 10.70
CA THR A 639 19.60 30.33 9.85
C THR A 639 18.28 30.82 10.43
N VAL A 640 17.42 29.91 10.87
CA VAL A 640 16.16 30.29 11.53
C VAL A 640 16.41 31.09 12.80
N LYS A 641 17.35 30.61 13.61
CA LYS A 641 17.70 31.25 14.86
C LYS A 641 18.33 32.64 14.66
N ASN A 642 19.08 32.82 13.57
CA ASN A 642 19.67 34.11 13.25
C ASN A 642 18.61 35.16 12.92
N TYR A 643 17.60 34.81 12.14
CA TYR A 643 16.47 35.72 11.87
C TYR A 643 15.77 36.15 13.17
N GLU A 644 15.46 35.21 14.05
CA GLU A 644 14.81 35.51 15.32
C GLU A 644 15.68 36.44 16.19
N ALA A 645 17.00 36.19 16.20
CA ALA A 645 17.94 37.01 16.93
C ALA A 645 17.99 38.46 16.39
N GLN A 646 18.04 38.63 15.09
CA GLN A 646 18.07 39.94 14.46
C GLN A 646 16.76 40.70 14.64
N LYS A 647 15.63 40.00 14.53
CA LYS A 647 14.31 40.59 14.81
C LYS A 647 14.18 41.08 16.26
N ASN A 648 14.67 40.27 17.22
CA ASN A 648 14.67 40.67 18.60
C ASN A 648 15.62 41.81 18.88
N LEU A 649 16.77 41.85 18.20
CA LEU A 649 17.72 42.95 18.29
C LEU A 649 17.11 44.25 17.81
N LEU A 650 16.39 44.22 16.66
CA LEU A 650 15.72 45.42 16.14
C LEU A 650 14.71 45.99 17.15
N SER A 651 13.88 45.09 17.71
CA SER A 651 12.89 45.50 18.73
C SER A 651 13.54 46.14 19.97
N SER A 652 14.68 45.56 20.40
CA SER A 652 15.46 46.11 21.54
C SER A 652 15.98 47.51 21.21
N MET A 653 16.59 47.67 20.03
CA MET A 653 17.18 48.96 19.63
C MET A 653 16.14 50.04 19.44
N GLN A 654 14.96 49.73 18.92
CA GLN A 654 13.84 50.65 18.82
C GLN A 654 13.37 51.14 20.19
N SER A 655 13.36 50.24 21.17
CA SER A 655 13.04 50.61 22.56
C SER A 655 14.07 51.51 23.18
N GLU A 656 15.37 51.24 22.89
CA GLU A 656 16.46 52.09 23.39
C GLU A 656 16.42 53.53 22.83
N VAL A 657 16.18 53.64 21.53
CA VAL A 657 16.05 54.98 20.90
C VAL A 657 14.91 55.77 21.51
N ARG A 658 13.81 55.08 21.79
CA ARG A 658 12.66 55.68 22.43
C ARG A 658 12.97 56.20 23.82
N ASN A 659 13.68 55.39 24.60
CA ASN A 659 14.10 55.79 25.96
C ASN A 659 15.11 57.01 25.92
N MET A 660 16.02 56.99 24.96
CA MET A 660 16.99 58.07 24.81
C MET A 660 16.28 59.35 24.32
N SER A 661 15.27 59.26 23.46
CA SER A 661 14.50 60.47 23.07
C SER A 661 13.79 61.09 24.24
N LEU A 662 13.23 60.26 25.13
CA LEU A 662 12.62 60.74 26.39
C LEU A 662 13.66 61.47 27.29
N GLN A 663 14.87 60.92 27.39
CA GLN A 663 15.92 61.52 28.18
C GLN A 663 16.34 62.89 27.57
N TRP A 664 16.43 62.94 26.25
CA TRP A 664 16.74 64.19 25.54
C TRP A 664 15.74 65.31 25.82
N GLU A 665 14.39 64.95 25.71
CA GLU A 665 13.32 65.92 26.04
C GLU A 665 13.34 66.38 27.49
N ASN A 666 13.73 65.48 28.39
CA ASN A 666 13.87 65.85 29.80
C ASN A 666 15.09 66.78 30.05
N CYS A 667 16.17 66.60 29.28
CA CYS A 667 17.32 67.51 29.34
C CYS A 667 16.98 68.87 28.76
N GLU A 668 16.21 68.92 27.66
CA GLU A 668 15.72 70.15 27.08
C GLU A 668 14.89 70.98 28.12
N GLY A 669 13.99 70.25 28.81
CA GLY A 669 13.27 70.85 29.90
C GLY A 669 14.15 71.48 31.01
N LYS A 670 15.23 70.76 31.38
CA LYS A 670 16.19 71.26 32.37
C LYS A 670 17.02 72.43 31.90
N VAL A 671 17.40 72.45 30.61
CA VAL A 671 18.11 73.57 30.00
C VAL A 671 17.25 74.84 30.07
N SER A 672 16.01 74.73 29.60
CA SER A 672 15.07 75.85 29.65
C SER A 672 14.89 76.44 31.05
N LEU A 673 14.86 75.60 32.02
CA LEU A 673 14.76 75.91 33.44
C LEU A 673 15.97 76.68 33.94
N MET A 674 17.20 76.19 33.63
CA MET A 674 18.37 76.88 34.08
C MET A 674 18.49 78.28 33.52
N GLU A 675 18.07 78.48 32.23
CA GLU A 675 17.96 79.82 31.63
C GLU A 675 17.00 80.74 32.38
N HIS A 676 15.86 80.15 32.81
CA HIS A 676 14.90 80.90 33.63
C HIS A 676 15.48 81.30 35.03
N ARG A 677 16.22 80.31 35.63
CA ARG A 677 16.91 80.60 36.91
C ARG A 677 17.97 81.72 36.79
N ILE A 678 18.75 81.65 35.72
CA ILE A 678 19.73 82.75 35.47
C ILE A 678 19.04 84.05 35.34
N LYS A 679 17.96 84.16 34.51
CA LYS A 679 17.16 85.35 34.41
C LYS A 679 16.56 85.82 35.72
N GLY A 680 16.16 84.90 36.56
CA GLY A 680 15.64 85.17 37.90
C GLY A 680 16.67 85.73 38.81
N CYS A 681 17.87 85.15 38.87
CA CYS A 681 18.98 85.68 39.69
C CYS A 681 19.45 87.07 39.18
N GLU A 682 19.46 87.24 37.88
CA GLU A 682 19.77 88.62 37.31
C GLU A 682 18.72 89.63 37.65
N ALA A 683 17.45 89.20 37.69
CA ALA A 683 16.35 90.12 38.14
C ALA A 683 16.43 90.44 39.62
N ASP A 684 16.85 89.47 40.47
CA ASP A 684 17.06 89.73 41.92
C ASP A 684 18.22 90.69 42.21
N ILE A 685 19.27 90.59 41.38
CA ILE A 685 20.40 91.51 41.44
C ILE A 685 19.98 92.92 41.02
N ALA A 686 19.22 93.06 39.93
CA ALA A 686 18.64 94.28 39.51
C ALA A 686 17.69 94.89 40.57
N TYR A 687 16.90 94.07 41.16
CA TYR A 687 15.99 94.49 42.27
C TYR A 687 16.74 94.96 43.50
N TYR A 688 17.80 94.28 43.87
CA TYR A 688 18.65 94.77 44.96
C TYR A 688 19.24 96.17 44.74
N ASN A 689 19.49 96.54 43.50
CA ASN A 689 20.02 97.81 43.10
C ASN A 689 18.95 98.90 43.03
N ASP A 690 17.67 98.61 42.80
CA ASP A 690 16.55 99.54 42.63
C ASP A 690 15.45 99.39 43.72
N ASN A 691 15.74 99.57 44.95
CA ASN A 691 14.97 99.31 46.17
C ASN A 691 13.47 99.77 46.31
N ILE A 692 12.85 100.37 45.25
CA ILE A 692 11.50 100.93 45.29
C ILE A 692 10.50 100.06 44.49
N GLU A 693 10.94 99.31 43.49
CA GLU A 693 10.09 98.48 42.60
C GLU A 693 9.73 97.13 43.25
N ALA A 694 10.35 96.75 44.43
CA ALA A 694 10.27 95.40 44.95
C ALA A 694 8.88 94.91 45.41
N TYR A 695 8.09 95.81 45.93
CA TYR A 695 6.75 95.51 46.43
C TYR A 695 5.69 95.22 45.31
N GLU A 696 5.77 96.02 44.19
CA GLU A 696 4.86 95.71 43.07
C GLU A 696 5.17 94.41 42.38
N ASN A 697 6.44 94.04 42.30
CA ASN A 697 6.84 92.69 41.75
C ASN A 697 6.40 91.52 42.57
N LEU A 698 6.36 91.63 43.93
CA LEU A 698 5.90 90.46 44.79
C LEU A 698 4.44 90.10 44.52
N THR A 699 3.58 91.06 44.25
CA THR A 699 2.17 90.82 43.95
C THR A 699 2.05 90.18 42.53
N SER A 700 2.88 90.59 41.57
CA SER A 700 2.95 89.90 40.26
C SER A 700 3.41 88.47 40.35
N LEU A 701 4.55 88.27 41.08
CA LEU A 701 5.09 86.91 41.26
C LEU A 701 4.13 85.93 41.94
N ARG A 702 3.34 86.44 42.93
CA ARG A 702 2.29 85.58 43.57
C ARG A 702 1.15 85.20 42.59
N ARG A 703 0.76 86.08 41.66
CA ARG A 703 -0.20 85.80 40.62
C ARG A 703 0.36 84.71 39.62
N ASP A 704 1.65 84.91 39.23
CA ASP A 704 2.30 84.04 38.32
C ASP A 704 2.45 82.65 38.94
N LEU A 705 2.74 82.59 40.27
CA LEU A 705 2.78 81.29 41.01
C LEU A 705 1.39 80.61 41.04
N GLN A 706 0.33 81.39 41.24
CA GLN A 706 -0.99 80.82 41.22
C GLN A 706 -1.41 80.28 39.84
N ALA A 707 -1.02 81.08 38.78
CA ALA A 707 -1.27 80.59 37.41
C ALA A 707 -0.50 79.34 37.02
N ILE A 708 0.78 79.29 37.41
CA ILE A 708 1.63 78.07 37.16
C ILE A 708 1.06 76.86 37.96
N ASN A 709 0.71 77.07 39.25
CA ASN A 709 0.10 75.99 40.06
C ASN A 709 -1.12 75.39 39.41
N LYS A 710 -1.98 76.20 38.83
CA LYS A 710 -3.13 75.74 38.08
C LYS A 710 -2.73 74.99 36.82
N THR A 711 -1.72 75.48 36.10
CA THR A 711 -1.22 74.85 34.87
C THR A 711 -0.56 73.53 35.18
N VAL A 712 0.24 73.44 36.27
CA VAL A 712 0.83 72.16 36.72
C VAL A 712 -0.24 71.11 37.01
N SER A 713 -1.28 71.50 37.82
CA SER A 713 -2.37 70.55 38.15
C SER A 713 -3.16 70.09 36.92
N LEU A 714 -3.36 70.91 35.94
CA LEU A 714 -3.98 70.54 34.66
C LEU A 714 -3.12 69.56 33.90
N LYS A 715 -1.82 69.78 33.83
CA LYS A 715 -0.90 68.92 33.14
C LYS A 715 -0.78 67.54 33.82
N GLU A 716 -0.79 67.50 35.16
CA GLU A 716 -0.85 66.21 35.90
C GLU A 716 -2.13 65.42 35.64
N ALA A 717 -3.25 66.11 35.49
CA ALA A 717 -4.50 65.48 35.12
C ALA A 717 -4.51 64.96 33.69
N GLU A 718 -3.90 65.71 32.77
CA GLU A 718 -3.70 65.28 31.35
C GLU A 718 -2.82 64.02 31.24
N ILE A 719 -1.71 63.97 31.99
CA ILE A 719 -0.83 62.78 32.06
C ILE A 719 -1.61 61.58 32.56
N LYS A 720 -2.30 61.70 33.68
CA LYS A 720 -3.10 60.60 34.21
C LYS A 720 -4.12 60.07 33.18
N LYS A 721 -4.73 61.00 32.41
CA LYS A 721 -5.69 60.63 31.39
C LYS A 721 -4.99 59.87 30.20
N CYS A 722 -3.82 60.38 29.83
CA CYS A 722 -3.02 59.68 28.77
C CYS A 722 -2.56 58.27 29.22
N ASP A 723 -2.03 58.15 30.45
CA ASP A 723 -1.59 56.88 31.02
C ASP A 723 -2.74 55.88 31.10
N ALA A 724 -3.94 56.33 31.50
CA ALA A 724 -5.13 55.47 31.53
C ALA A 724 -5.51 54.94 30.16
N LYS A 725 -5.42 55.81 29.12
CA LYS A 725 -5.66 55.36 27.73
C LYS A 725 -4.60 54.41 27.21
N VAL A 726 -3.32 54.66 27.52
CA VAL A 726 -2.24 53.71 27.15
C VAL A 726 -2.49 52.37 27.75
N LEU A 727 -2.92 52.28 29.01
CA LEU A 727 -3.24 51.03 29.69
C LEU A 727 -4.44 50.31 29.03
N GLU A 728 -5.48 51.06 28.66
CA GLU A 728 -6.65 50.56 27.93
C GLU A 728 -6.24 49.94 26.59
N PHE A 729 -5.48 50.67 25.76
CA PHE A 729 -4.98 50.20 24.47
C PHE A 729 -3.99 49.03 24.62
N MET A 730 -3.18 48.97 25.68
CA MET A 730 -2.34 47.83 25.96
C MET A 730 -3.19 46.56 26.27
N SER A 731 -4.32 46.69 26.92
CA SER A 731 -5.26 45.62 27.16
C SER A 731 -5.90 45.15 25.87
N GLU A 732 -6.34 46.09 25.03
CA GLU A 732 -6.90 45.80 23.70
C GLU A 732 -5.88 45.14 22.79
N LYS A 733 -4.63 45.63 22.78
CA LYS A 733 -3.50 45.00 22.07
C LYS A 733 -3.31 43.53 22.45
N GLY A 734 -3.37 43.25 23.79
CA GLY A 734 -3.26 41.89 24.29
C GLY A 734 -4.41 40.99 23.80
N SER A 735 -5.62 41.57 23.73
CA SER A 735 -6.79 40.86 23.21
C SER A 735 -6.68 40.58 21.70
N ALA A 736 -6.32 41.61 20.93
CA ALA A 736 -6.14 41.50 19.48
C ALA A 736 -5.04 40.49 19.12
N LYS A 737 -3.91 40.51 19.85
CA LYS A 737 -2.82 39.54 19.67
C LYS A 737 -3.28 38.10 19.89
N ARG A 738 -4.05 37.81 20.94
CA ARG A 738 -4.63 36.49 21.18
C ARG A 738 -5.55 36.05 20.05
N THR A 739 -6.34 36.97 19.51
CA THR A 739 -7.22 36.68 18.39
C THR A 739 -6.44 36.34 17.12
N ILE A 740 -5.30 37.02 16.90
CA ILE A 740 -4.39 36.71 15.79
C ILE A 740 -3.80 35.30 15.95
N GLU A 741 -3.23 35.02 17.12
CA GLU A 741 -2.63 33.71 17.44
C GLU A 741 -3.67 32.57 17.29
N GLU A 742 -4.88 32.76 17.80
CA GLU A 742 -5.97 31.80 17.63
C GLU A 742 -6.33 31.60 16.16
N ALA A 743 -6.45 32.70 15.41
CA ALA A 743 -6.83 32.61 14.00
C ALA A 743 -5.73 31.94 13.15
N GLU A 744 -4.46 32.26 13.38
CA GLU A 744 -3.32 31.63 12.72
C GLU A 744 -3.26 30.12 13.02
N GLU A 745 -3.43 29.74 14.29
CA GLU A 745 -3.47 28.34 14.69
C GLU A 745 -4.62 27.59 14.00
N ARG A 746 -5.81 28.21 13.95
CA ARG A 746 -6.96 27.59 13.29
C ARG A 746 -6.80 27.48 11.78
N ILE A 747 -6.23 28.48 11.13
CA ILE A 747 -5.91 28.43 9.70
C ILE A 747 -4.90 27.33 9.42
N GLN A 748 -3.88 27.18 10.28
CA GLN A 748 -2.92 26.11 10.11
C GLN A 748 -3.57 24.74 10.32
N GLN A 749 -4.42 24.57 11.35
CA GLN A 749 -5.18 23.35 11.57
C GLN A 749 -6.09 23.00 10.38
N ILE A 750 -6.72 23.99 9.76
CA ILE A 750 -7.53 23.79 8.55
C ILE A 750 -6.65 23.30 7.40
N LYS A 751 -5.53 23.97 7.14
CA LYS A 751 -4.60 23.58 6.05
C LYS A 751 -4.06 22.17 6.24
N ASP A 752 -3.68 21.82 7.45
CA ASP A 752 -3.19 20.48 7.78
C ASP A 752 -4.30 19.42 7.61
N ALA A 753 -5.52 19.73 8.08
CA ALA A 753 -6.68 18.87 7.92
C ALA A 753 -7.10 18.73 6.44
N GLU A 754 -7.01 19.77 5.64
CA GLU A 754 -7.28 19.75 4.20
C GLU A 754 -6.26 18.90 3.44
N LYS A 755 -4.97 19.02 3.77
CA LYS A 755 -3.92 18.16 3.20
C LYS A 755 -4.14 16.70 3.55
N ASP A 756 -4.43 16.41 4.82
CA ASP A 756 -4.75 15.06 5.26
C ASP A 756 -6.00 14.54 4.53
N TYR A 757 -7.08 15.34 4.45
CA TYR A 757 -8.29 14.93 3.73
C TYR A 757 -8.02 14.60 2.26
N ILE A 758 -7.21 15.42 1.57
CA ILE A 758 -6.81 15.15 0.18
C ILE A 758 -6.06 13.82 0.10
N ALA A 759 -5.16 13.54 1.03
CA ALA A 759 -4.42 12.29 1.07
C ALA A 759 -5.36 11.09 1.31
N TYR A 760 -6.31 11.19 2.25
CA TYR A 760 -7.32 10.16 2.49
C TYR A 760 -8.24 9.93 1.30
N ASP A 761 -8.70 10.99 0.65
CA ASP A 761 -9.57 10.90 -0.53
C ASP A 761 -8.83 10.27 -1.72
N LEU A 762 -7.59 10.68 -1.97
CA LEU A 762 -6.73 10.09 -2.99
C LEU A 762 -6.45 8.61 -2.72
N PHE A 763 -6.18 8.26 -1.48
CA PHE A 763 -5.97 6.87 -1.09
C PHE A 763 -7.25 6.04 -1.25
N ALA A 764 -8.40 6.60 -0.87
CA ALA A 764 -9.69 5.96 -1.09
C ALA A 764 -10.00 5.78 -2.59
N GLN A 765 -9.66 6.76 -3.44
CA GLN A 765 -9.77 6.63 -4.90
C GLN A 765 -8.82 5.55 -5.44
N ALA A 766 -7.58 5.53 -4.98
CA ALA A 766 -6.58 4.55 -5.40
C ALA A 766 -6.98 3.12 -5.02
N THR A 767 -7.54 2.94 -3.84
CA THR A 767 -7.97 1.62 -3.33
C THR A 767 -9.37 1.21 -3.78
N HIS A 768 -10.10 2.08 -4.47
CA HIS A 768 -11.38 1.74 -5.09
C HIS A 768 -11.24 0.60 -6.12
N ALA A 769 -12.33 -0.13 -6.38
CA ALA A 769 -12.34 -1.26 -7.32
C ALA A 769 -11.84 -0.92 -8.74
N ASN A 770 -12.00 0.33 -9.18
CA ASN A 770 -11.50 0.84 -10.46
C ASN A 770 -10.16 1.58 -10.34
N GLY A 771 -9.52 1.56 -9.17
CA GLY A 771 -8.19 2.13 -8.94
C GLY A 771 -7.09 1.09 -9.16
N ILE A 772 -6.19 0.97 -8.19
CA ILE A 772 -5.02 0.07 -8.25
C ILE A 772 -5.42 -1.38 -8.54
N SER A 773 -6.51 -1.88 -7.95
CA SER A 773 -6.99 -3.23 -8.20
C SER A 773 -7.20 -3.48 -9.69
N TYR A 774 -7.77 -2.52 -10.41
CA TYR A 774 -8.00 -2.65 -11.84
C TYR A 774 -6.71 -2.51 -12.66
N GLU A 775 -5.81 -1.62 -12.28
CA GLU A 775 -4.49 -1.49 -12.92
C GLU A 775 -3.66 -2.77 -12.74
N VAL A 776 -3.72 -3.39 -11.56
CA VAL A 776 -3.08 -4.69 -11.33
C VAL A 776 -3.69 -5.76 -12.23
N ILE A 777 -5.03 -5.84 -12.31
CA ILE A 777 -5.72 -6.77 -13.21
C ILE A 777 -5.26 -6.55 -14.64
N LYS A 778 -5.22 -5.29 -15.13
CA LYS A 778 -4.73 -4.96 -16.48
C LYS A 778 -3.28 -5.43 -16.70
N SER A 779 -2.42 -5.17 -15.74
CA SER A 779 -1.00 -5.57 -15.82
C SER A 779 -0.81 -7.08 -15.84
N MET A 780 -1.73 -7.83 -15.20
CA MET A 780 -1.70 -9.29 -15.15
C MET A 780 -2.41 -9.95 -16.34
N MET A 781 -3.26 -9.23 -17.06
CA MET A 781 -3.98 -9.81 -18.22
C MET A 781 -3.07 -10.46 -19.27
N PRO A 782 -1.93 -9.85 -19.67
CA PRO A 782 -1.03 -10.52 -20.62
C PRO A 782 -0.50 -11.86 -20.08
N VAL A 783 -0.15 -11.91 -18.78
CA VAL A 783 0.34 -13.12 -18.13
C VAL A 783 -0.76 -14.19 -18.08
N ILE A 784 -1.97 -13.78 -17.69
CA ILE A 784 -3.13 -14.67 -17.63
C ILE A 784 -3.45 -15.20 -19.04
N ASN A 785 -3.46 -14.33 -20.05
CA ASN A 785 -3.70 -14.71 -21.44
C ASN A 785 -2.64 -15.66 -21.98
N ASP A 786 -1.37 -15.42 -21.66
CA ASP A 786 -0.27 -16.32 -22.03
C ASP A 786 -0.45 -17.69 -21.36
N GLU A 787 -0.85 -17.75 -20.09
CA GLU A 787 -1.13 -19.02 -19.39
C GLU A 787 -2.34 -19.74 -20.00
N ILE A 788 -3.44 -19.03 -20.29
CA ILE A 788 -4.60 -19.61 -20.97
C ILE A 788 -4.17 -20.20 -22.32
N GLN A 789 -3.36 -19.46 -23.07
CA GLN A 789 -2.90 -19.90 -24.37
C GLN A 789 -1.96 -21.09 -24.31
N LYS A 790 -1.05 -21.16 -23.34
CA LYS A 790 -0.21 -22.34 -23.09
C LYS A 790 -1.05 -23.59 -22.90
N ILE A 791 -2.12 -23.48 -22.12
CA ILE A 791 -3.05 -24.58 -21.84
C ILE A 791 -3.79 -24.95 -23.11
N LEU A 792 -4.45 -24.00 -23.77
CA LEU A 792 -5.32 -24.28 -24.92
C LEU A 792 -4.56 -24.70 -26.17
N SER A 793 -3.35 -24.23 -26.40
CA SER A 793 -2.58 -24.47 -27.62
C SER A 793 -2.31 -25.96 -27.93
N SER A 794 -2.34 -26.80 -26.89
CA SER A 794 -2.15 -28.25 -27.02
C SER A 794 -3.47 -29.03 -27.04
N ILE A 795 -4.62 -28.36 -26.83
CA ILE A 795 -5.91 -29.02 -26.63
C ILE A 795 -6.89 -28.75 -27.77
N VAL A 796 -6.97 -27.47 -28.19
CA VAL A 796 -7.94 -26.98 -29.16
C VAL A 796 -7.30 -26.01 -30.16
N ASP A 797 -7.99 -25.76 -31.28
CA ASP A 797 -7.53 -24.84 -32.31
C ASP A 797 -8.00 -23.39 -32.12
N PHE A 798 -8.90 -23.15 -31.18
CA PHE A 798 -9.35 -21.82 -30.84
C PHE A 798 -8.55 -21.20 -29.67
N GLU A 799 -8.53 -19.90 -29.62
CA GLU A 799 -7.88 -19.11 -28.56
C GLU A 799 -8.93 -18.46 -27.67
N VAL A 800 -8.59 -18.32 -26.42
CA VAL A 800 -9.39 -17.57 -25.44
C VAL A 800 -8.48 -16.56 -24.78
N PHE A 801 -8.98 -15.34 -24.66
CA PHE A 801 -8.23 -14.26 -24.04
C PHE A 801 -9.14 -13.23 -23.42
N PHE A 802 -8.62 -12.51 -22.47
CA PHE A 802 -9.24 -11.34 -21.88
C PHE A 802 -8.79 -10.10 -22.62
N ASP A 803 -9.73 -9.22 -22.88
CA ASP A 803 -9.45 -7.88 -23.41
C ASP A 803 -10.19 -6.82 -22.60
N ASN A 804 -9.69 -5.62 -22.71
CA ASN A 804 -10.17 -4.45 -21.98
C ASN A 804 -10.72 -3.43 -22.97
N ASP A 805 -12.06 -3.26 -22.95
CA ASP A 805 -12.75 -2.19 -23.68
C ASP A 805 -13.06 -1.06 -22.70
N GLY A 806 -12.11 -0.14 -22.53
CA GLY A 806 -12.21 0.93 -21.54
C GLY A 806 -12.22 0.38 -20.13
N ASP A 807 -13.34 0.54 -19.41
CA ASP A 807 -13.51 0.02 -18.04
C ASP A 807 -14.14 -1.38 -18.00
N LYS A 808 -14.39 -2.01 -19.15
CA LYS A 808 -15.05 -3.33 -19.20
C LYS A 808 -14.03 -4.42 -19.45
N LEU A 809 -14.07 -5.44 -18.61
CA LEU A 809 -13.30 -6.67 -18.78
C LEU A 809 -14.18 -7.71 -19.51
N GLU A 810 -13.79 -8.07 -20.71
CA GLU A 810 -14.49 -9.06 -21.53
C GLU A 810 -13.59 -10.26 -21.84
N ALA A 811 -14.22 -11.43 -21.96
CA ALA A 811 -13.58 -12.66 -22.39
C ALA A 811 -13.99 -12.97 -23.82
N TYR A 812 -13.01 -13.18 -24.68
CA TYR A 812 -13.21 -13.47 -26.08
C TYR A 812 -12.76 -14.88 -26.44
N LEU A 813 -13.42 -15.43 -27.42
CA LEU A 813 -13.05 -16.66 -28.10
C LEU A 813 -12.77 -16.36 -29.55
N GLN A 814 -11.65 -16.84 -30.07
CA GLN A 814 -11.26 -16.66 -31.48
C GLN A 814 -10.86 -17.98 -32.12
N HIS A 815 -11.59 -18.38 -33.16
CA HIS A 815 -11.17 -19.45 -34.04
C HIS A 815 -10.19 -18.96 -35.11
N PRO A 816 -9.29 -19.80 -35.60
CA PRO A 816 -8.45 -19.45 -36.73
C PRO A 816 -9.26 -18.89 -37.90
N LYS A 817 -8.83 -17.77 -38.48
CA LYS A 817 -9.48 -17.07 -39.62
C LYS A 817 -10.79 -16.32 -39.32
N TYR A 818 -11.30 -16.36 -38.10
CA TYR A 818 -12.50 -15.63 -37.72
C TYR A 818 -12.19 -14.48 -36.75
N ASP A 819 -13.06 -13.49 -36.72
CA ASP A 819 -12.96 -12.39 -35.78
C ASP A 819 -13.29 -12.87 -34.37
N PRO A 820 -12.70 -12.27 -33.32
CA PRO A 820 -13.03 -12.60 -31.94
C PRO A 820 -14.50 -12.37 -31.64
N ARG A 821 -15.10 -13.29 -30.87
CA ARG A 821 -16.46 -13.14 -30.36
C ARG A 821 -16.49 -13.30 -28.85
N PRO A 822 -17.45 -12.70 -28.16
CA PRO A 822 -17.59 -12.92 -26.73
C PRO A 822 -17.67 -14.41 -26.39
N LEU A 823 -16.92 -14.85 -25.39
CA LEU A 823 -16.90 -16.26 -24.99
C LEU A 823 -18.28 -16.76 -24.54
N SER A 824 -19.14 -15.88 -24.04
CA SER A 824 -20.54 -16.19 -23.70
C SER A 824 -21.37 -16.71 -24.89
N MET A 825 -20.92 -16.43 -26.11
CA MET A 825 -21.55 -16.93 -27.34
C MET A 825 -20.96 -18.24 -27.86
N GLY A 826 -19.98 -18.81 -27.13
CA GLY A 826 -19.41 -20.10 -27.46
C GLY A 826 -20.37 -21.26 -27.29
N SER A 827 -20.10 -22.38 -27.98
CA SER A 827 -20.79 -23.65 -27.78
C SER A 827 -20.59 -24.18 -26.35
N GLY A 828 -21.39 -25.17 -25.95
CA GLY A 828 -21.21 -25.80 -24.62
C GLY A 828 -19.81 -26.38 -24.43
N ALA A 829 -19.28 -27.05 -25.44
CA ALA A 829 -17.94 -27.63 -25.42
C ALA A 829 -16.85 -26.56 -25.35
N GLU A 830 -16.92 -25.52 -26.18
CA GLU A 830 -15.99 -24.39 -26.15
C GLU A 830 -15.96 -23.70 -24.79
N LYS A 831 -17.14 -23.45 -24.20
CA LYS A 831 -17.25 -22.84 -22.87
C LYS A 831 -16.67 -23.72 -21.79
N THR A 832 -16.89 -25.03 -21.85
CA THR A 832 -16.36 -25.98 -20.85
C THR A 832 -14.84 -26.01 -20.89
N ILE A 833 -14.24 -26.17 -22.06
CA ILE A 833 -12.77 -26.21 -22.21
C ILE A 833 -12.16 -24.84 -21.86
N ALA A 834 -12.76 -23.75 -22.34
CA ALA A 834 -12.30 -22.40 -22.03
C ALA A 834 -12.38 -22.08 -20.54
N SER A 835 -13.48 -22.41 -19.89
CA SER A 835 -13.70 -22.21 -18.46
C SER A 835 -12.65 -22.94 -17.61
N MET A 836 -12.32 -24.16 -17.98
CA MET A 836 -11.27 -24.94 -17.35
C MET A 836 -9.88 -24.35 -17.57
N ALA A 837 -9.56 -23.94 -18.80
CA ALA A 837 -8.29 -23.32 -19.12
C ALA A 837 -8.11 -21.99 -18.38
N ILE A 838 -9.15 -21.15 -18.34
CA ILE A 838 -9.15 -19.90 -17.56
C ILE A 838 -8.91 -20.20 -16.08
N ARG A 839 -9.64 -21.17 -15.53
CA ARG A 839 -9.50 -21.56 -14.12
C ARG A 839 -8.07 -22.00 -13.81
N LEU A 840 -7.48 -22.89 -14.59
CA LEU A 840 -6.13 -23.38 -14.40
C LEU A 840 -5.10 -22.25 -14.53
N ALA A 841 -5.26 -21.35 -15.50
CA ALA A 841 -4.41 -20.18 -15.67
C ALA A 841 -4.51 -19.25 -14.45
N LEU A 842 -5.70 -19.04 -13.91
CA LEU A 842 -5.89 -18.22 -12.71
C LEU A 842 -5.32 -18.89 -11.45
N ILE A 843 -5.44 -20.21 -11.34
CA ILE A 843 -4.82 -20.97 -10.24
C ILE A 843 -3.29 -20.85 -10.29
N SER A 844 -2.69 -20.85 -11.49
CA SER A 844 -1.23 -20.78 -11.64
C SER A 844 -0.66 -19.43 -11.16
N VAL A 845 -1.42 -18.35 -11.33
CA VAL A 845 -1.01 -17.00 -10.90
C VAL A 845 -1.51 -16.61 -9.51
N SER A 846 -2.32 -17.48 -8.88
CA SER A 846 -3.00 -17.20 -7.62
C SER A 846 -2.16 -17.52 -6.39
N SER A 847 -2.24 -16.63 -5.39
CA SER A 847 -1.68 -16.83 -4.04
C SER A 847 -2.68 -17.46 -3.05
N LEU A 848 -3.90 -17.80 -3.48
CA LEU A 848 -4.90 -18.39 -2.61
C LEU A 848 -4.43 -19.72 -2.02
N PRO A 849 -4.81 -20.07 -0.77
CA PRO A 849 -4.60 -21.42 -0.24
C PRO A 849 -5.36 -22.42 -1.09
N LYS A 850 -4.69 -23.49 -1.48
CA LYS A 850 -5.26 -24.48 -2.38
C LYS A 850 -4.90 -25.88 -1.90
N PRO A 851 -5.84 -26.84 -2.00
CA PRO A 851 -5.51 -28.24 -1.76
C PRO A 851 -4.73 -28.82 -2.94
N SER A 852 -3.99 -29.89 -2.68
CA SER A 852 -3.39 -30.70 -3.71
C SER A 852 -4.42 -31.51 -4.52
N TRP A 853 -5.70 -31.30 -4.26
CA TRP A 853 -6.84 -31.88 -4.97
C TRP A 853 -7.39 -30.96 -6.04
N PHE A 854 -7.82 -31.58 -7.17
CA PHE A 854 -8.71 -30.91 -8.11
C PHE A 854 -9.92 -31.80 -8.38
N ILE A 855 -11.10 -31.25 -8.24
CA ILE A 855 -12.36 -32.01 -8.30
C ILE A 855 -13.14 -31.58 -9.54
N LEU A 856 -13.51 -32.54 -10.34
CA LEU A 856 -14.31 -32.38 -11.54
C LEU A 856 -15.64 -33.11 -11.36
N ASP A 857 -16.73 -32.39 -11.18
CA ASP A 857 -18.07 -32.97 -11.03
C ASP A 857 -18.82 -32.88 -12.34
N GLU A 858 -18.88 -34.02 -13.06
CA GLU A 858 -19.51 -34.18 -14.36
C GLU A 858 -19.07 -33.18 -15.45
N PRO A 859 -17.76 -32.95 -15.66
CA PRO A 859 -17.27 -31.87 -16.51
C PRO A 859 -17.52 -32.10 -18.01
N ALA A 860 -17.76 -33.32 -18.43
CA ALA A 860 -17.82 -33.73 -19.85
C ALA A 860 -19.23 -33.84 -20.42
N THR A 861 -20.26 -33.42 -19.68
CA THR A 861 -21.68 -33.56 -20.12
C THR A 861 -22.03 -32.75 -21.37
N ALA A 862 -21.28 -31.70 -21.66
CA ALA A 862 -21.50 -30.84 -22.83
C ALA A 862 -20.54 -31.15 -24.01
N LEU A 863 -19.69 -32.18 -23.89
CA LEU A 863 -18.66 -32.51 -24.86
C LEU A 863 -19.16 -33.58 -25.84
N ASP A 864 -18.91 -33.38 -27.13
CA ASP A 864 -19.07 -34.38 -28.18
C ASP A 864 -17.79 -35.23 -28.34
N ALA A 865 -17.83 -36.22 -29.24
CA ALA A 865 -16.70 -37.13 -29.43
C ALA A 865 -15.42 -36.44 -29.92
N GLU A 866 -15.54 -35.35 -30.67
CA GLU A 866 -14.41 -34.58 -31.21
C GLU A 866 -13.71 -33.81 -30.09
N HIS A 867 -14.46 -33.17 -29.21
CA HIS A 867 -13.90 -32.42 -28.08
C HIS A 867 -13.46 -33.30 -26.94
N MET A 868 -13.87 -34.58 -26.90
CA MET A 868 -13.48 -35.52 -25.86
C MET A 868 -11.96 -35.79 -25.85
N GLU A 869 -11.32 -35.86 -27.04
CA GLU A 869 -9.88 -36.03 -27.12
C GLU A 869 -9.12 -34.82 -26.54
N GLY A 870 -9.58 -33.60 -26.87
CA GLY A 870 -9.05 -32.38 -26.28
C GLY A 870 -9.24 -32.34 -24.76
N PHE A 871 -10.40 -32.76 -24.28
CA PHE A 871 -10.68 -32.87 -22.85
C PHE A 871 -9.78 -33.89 -22.14
N THR A 872 -9.52 -35.01 -22.79
CA THR A 872 -8.58 -36.02 -22.25
C THR A 872 -7.16 -35.45 -22.10
N ARG A 873 -6.69 -34.68 -23.07
CA ARG A 873 -5.40 -33.96 -22.96
C ARG A 873 -5.42 -32.96 -21.83
N LEU A 874 -6.54 -32.22 -21.66
CA LEU A 874 -6.72 -31.31 -20.55
C LEU A 874 -6.65 -32.04 -19.20
N LEU A 875 -7.28 -33.23 -19.06
CA LEU A 875 -7.20 -34.04 -17.85
C LEU A 875 -5.76 -34.48 -17.54
N GLN A 876 -4.95 -34.80 -18.55
CA GLN A 876 -3.54 -35.12 -18.38
C GLN A 876 -2.75 -33.89 -17.87
N MET A 877 -3.05 -32.71 -18.38
CA MET A 877 -2.41 -31.49 -17.89
C MET A 877 -2.81 -31.18 -16.43
N ILE A 878 -4.09 -31.36 -16.10
CA ILE A 878 -4.56 -31.20 -14.70
C ILE A 878 -3.89 -32.21 -13.78
N LYS A 879 -3.76 -33.47 -14.23
CA LYS A 879 -3.04 -34.55 -13.52
C LYS A 879 -1.59 -34.15 -13.24
N ALA A 880 -0.93 -33.45 -14.16
CA ALA A 880 0.42 -32.96 -13.96
C ALA A 880 0.54 -31.81 -12.95
N GLN A 881 -0.55 -31.04 -12.72
CA GLN A 881 -0.57 -29.90 -11.79
C GLN A 881 -1.03 -30.28 -10.37
N PHE A 882 -1.84 -31.31 -10.22
CA PHE A 882 -2.45 -31.68 -8.95
C PHE A 882 -2.10 -33.10 -8.58
N LYS A 883 -1.81 -33.33 -7.30
CA LYS A 883 -1.49 -34.68 -6.77
C LYS A 883 -2.64 -35.68 -7.01
N THR A 884 -3.87 -35.19 -6.82
CA THR A 884 -5.08 -36.02 -6.96
C THR A 884 -6.13 -35.25 -7.74
N VAL A 885 -6.61 -35.81 -8.85
CA VAL A 885 -7.73 -35.27 -9.65
C VAL A 885 -8.91 -36.20 -9.47
N LEU A 886 -9.92 -35.75 -8.72
CA LEU A 886 -11.17 -36.49 -8.54
C LEU A 886 -12.12 -36.21 -9.69
N LEU A 887 -12.38 -37.20 -10.52
CA LEU A 887 -13.32 -37.11 -11.64
C LEU A 887 -14.61 -37.84 -11.30
N ILE A 888 -15.66 -37.08 -11.04
CA ILE A 888 -17.00 -37.64 -10.91
C ILE A 888 -17.64 -37.64 -12.29
N THR A 889 -17.98 -38.82 -12.77
CA THR A 889 -18.63 -38.94 -14.08
C THR A 889 -19.50 -40.19 -14.13
N HIS A 890 -20.43 -40.18 -15.05
CA HIS A 890 -21.23 -41.35 -15.40
C HIS A 890 -20.90 -41.89 -16.83
N LEU A 891 -19.91 -41.26 -17.50
CA LEU A 891 -19.48 -41.64 -18.83
C LEU A 891 -18.49 -42.80 -18.75
N ASP A 892 -18.86 -43.96 -19.32
CA ASP A 892 -17.99 -45.13 -19.35
C ASP A 892 -16.71 -44.92 -20.16
N SER A 893 -16.75 -44.01 -21.16
CA SER A 893 -15.56 -43.66 -21.95
C SER A 893 -14.41 -43.04 -21.16
N LEU A 894 -14.69 -42.54 -19.99
CA LEU A 894 -13.66 -41.95 -19.11
C LEU A 894 -13.08 -42.99 -18.10
N LYS A 895 -13.64 -44.19 -18.03
CA LYS A 895 -13.10 -45.25 -17.14
C LYS A 895 -11.72 -45.74 -17.53
N ASP A 896 -11.42 -45.72 -18.82
CA ASP A 896 -10.14 -46.18 -19.34
C ASP A 896 -9.00 -45.14 -19.18
N ILE A 897 -9.35 -43.94 -18.78
CA ILE A 897 -8.40 -42.80 -18.66
C ILE A 897 -7.94 -42.63 -17.19
N VAL A 898 -8.74 -43.10 -16.23
CA VAL A 898 -8.44 -42.94 -14.82
C VAL A 898 -7.42 -43.97 -14.31
N ASP A 899 -6.53 -43.50 -13.42
CA ASP A 899 -5.50 -44.37 -12.82
C ASP A 899 -6.08 -45.27 -11.71
N THR A 900 -7.11 -44.75 -11.02
CA THR A 900 -7.77 -45.45 -9.90
C THR A 900 -9.26 -45.20 -9.95
N THR A 901 -10.05 -46.18 -9.56
CA THR A 901 -11.51 -46.06 -9.50
C THR A 901 -12.00 -46.16 -8.06
N ILE A 902 -12.91 -45.26 -7.72
CA ILE A 902 -13.71 -45.34 -6.50
C ILE A 902 -15.13 -45.67 -6.91
N GLU A 903 -15.63 -46.83 -6.52
CA GLU A 903 -17.01 -47.24 -6.80
C GLU A 903 -17.91 -46.92 -5.61
N ILE A 904 -19.10 -46.37 -5.91
CA ILE A 904 -20.11 -46.09 -4.88
C ILE A 904 -21.29 -47.01 -5.09
N ASP A 905 -21.42 -47.92 -4.19
CA ASP A 905 -22.52 -48.87 -4.15
C ASP A 905 -23.56 -48.55 -3.08
N LYS A 906 -24.80 -48.98 -3.30
CA LYS A 906 -25.83 -48.92 -2.27
C LYS A 906 -25.99 -50.30 -1.64
N ILE A 907 -25.68 -50.39 -0.32
CA ILE A 907 -25.85 -51.55 0.50
C ILE A 907 -26.91 -51.22 1.56
N ASP A 908 -27.96 -51.98 1.65
CA ASP A 908 -29.08 -51.77 2.61
C ASP A 908 -29.69 -50.35 2.56
N GLY A 909 -29.69 -49.73 1.37
CA GLY A 909 -30.23 -48.39 1.16
C GLY A 909 -29.24 -47.23 1.46
N TYR A 910 -28.06 -47.57 1.96
CA TYR A 910 -26.99 -46.59 2.25
C TYR A 910 -25.90 -46.63 1.18
N ALA A 911 -25.33 -45.48 0.88
CA ALA A 911 -24.15 -45.40 0.04
C ALA A 911 -22.92 -45.92 0.84
N HIS A 912 -22.06 -46.65 0.13
CA HIS A 912 -20.77 -47.12 0.64
C HIS A 912 -19.69 -46.89 -0.41
N VAL A 913 -18.50 -46.56 0.04
CA VAL A 913 -17.32 -46.35 -0.80
C VAL A 913 -16.53 -47.64 -0.85
N ASN A 914 -16.27 -48.13 -2.09
CA ASN A 914 -15.41 -49.24 -2.40
C ASN A 914 -14.19 -48.72 -3.15
N LEU A 915 -13.00 -48.99 -2.65
CA LEU A 915 -11.69 -48.60 -3.18
C LEU A 915 -11.04 -49.80 -3.86
#